data_fb75f706abbe5037019cbbfe0a3c94cc
#
_entry.id   fb75f706abbe5037019cbbfe0a3c94cc
#
_cell.length_a   1.000
_cell.length_b   1.000
_cell.length_c   1.000
_cell.angle_alpha   90.00
_cell.angle_beta   90.00
_cell.angle_gamma   90.00
#
_symmetry.space_group_name_H-M   'P 1'
#
loop_
_entity.id
_entity.type
_entity.pdbx_description
1 polymer ?
#
loop_
_entity_poly.entity_id
_entity_poly.type
_entity_poly.pdbx_seq_one_letter_code
_entity_poly.pdbx_strand_id
1 'polypeptide(L)'
;MLVGKPSGDNMVQIVTHLTLCCSTVVGEVASFDFSIDTSSRDEVVSAWHRYYLASSGFSDKWAGVESSDGCSLSPPPYEYVKDIQRRVNYFRAMTGLPANIDFSEKPVFSLSDDPFIPASGTTRSESARAAVMAHVNQPFDLGIPNSFTLTHEPPTTWPCFSPSAWNGARYSNLSGFSWGCDAIDDYMDEPGYGGDAFANREVGHRRWILFSAAREMAVGDIPPILASDGQLIRPGVNALYVIGGFTPEERPVDFVAWPNPGFTPAPILTGLWSLSYPGANFNTASVTMQDGDGNAIPLTIISRNIGFPLASETNLPGGTGDEGSGATGGPVKGTYGDSTLVWTPSGLPVEYSTDKTFLVSVTGITGQAPSSHTYEVTVINPNILSGSLSLNGSAEVPSIGATVYHSGLAIADGYEVELSQPGEADWTEGAELDEATTTIDFTSPAYDYRSSAQYSISRFWRSGTHAFRLAFPSQAVFAAQVESFELGRSIIPQPGAQLTYYARLGLMADTTTFKAQRSVDGGATWLDLPGSILAGTFNFGSSFQKYTLPLPEAEGLTLVRFLLSKPEAASNYGVNTSGFGGTTGVFIDDISVSNAKVLMSSTISSLDRDDQELNINELAGDIDLPLGQEYSLRIRPLIGSSSFAWSQPLDFVVVDDDLLTGFQKWTTVDFPEAGGFLADSDGDGESEGLEYALGTHPLLAYDIPVTSVNRDTAGRVSIQIPLDHLKAGIDYDAEWSSDLVSWASDGVEVTYSDGVLSALAPASPPGSLNFLRWRVSVIPTN
;
A
#
# COMPACT_ATOMS: atom_id res chain seq x y z
N MET A 1 -69.57 -18.19 23.77
CA MET A 1 -69.88 -19.22 24.78
C MET A 1 -68.64 -20.08 24.95
N LEU A 2 -68.03 -20.01 26.15
CA LEU A 2 -67.34 -21.07 26.89
C LEU A 2 -66.17 -21.81 26.17
N VAL A 3 -64.96 -21.50 26.51
CA VAL A 3 -64.09 -22.02 27.60
C VAL A 3 -63.33 -23.30 27.20
N GLY A 4 -62.01 -23.21 27.28
CA GLY A 4 -61.12 -24.36 27.42
C GLY A 4 -59.68 -24.08 26.97
N LYS A 5 -58.82 -23.59 27.87
CA LYS A 5 -57.35 -23.74 27.89
C LYS A 5 -57.02 -25.09 28.52
N PRO A 6 -55.77 -25.63 28.52
CA PRO A 6 -54.47 -25.08 28.17
C PRO A 6 -53.43 -26.06 27.58
N SER A 7 -52.23 -25.49 27.38
CA SER A 7 -50.86 -26.02 27.51
C SER A 7 -50.12 -26.58 26.31
N GLY A 8 -48.98 -25.98 26.07
CA GLY A 8 -47.81 -26.66 25.51
C GLY A 8 -47.06 -25.88 24.45
N ASP A 9 -45.99 -25.27 24.86
CA ASP A 9 -44.76 -24.96 24.19
C ASP A 9 -44.73 -24.11 22.91
N ASN A 10 -44.12 -22.96 23.11
CA ASN A 10 -43.80 -21.92 22.12
C ASN A 10 -42.56 -22.29 21.27
N MET A 11 -42.72 -22.26 19.98
CA MET A 11 -41.66 -21.95 19.04
C MET A 11 -42.20 -20.90 18.07
N VAL A 12 -41.79 -19.64 18.29
CA VAL A 12 -42.12 -18.54 17.38
C VAL A 12 -41.09 -18.54 16.28
N GLN A 13 -41.45 -19.06 15.11
CA GLN A 13 -40.73 -18.79 13.87
C GLN A 13 -41.21 -17.45 13.34
N ILE A 14 -40.32 -16.44 13.39
CA ILE A 14 -40.50 -15.19 12.68
C ILE A 14 -40.03 -15.42 11.23
N VAL A 15 -40.99 -15.63 10.33
CA VAL A 15 -40.74 -15.59 8.89
C VAL A 15 -40.88 -14.13 8.45
N THR A 16 -39.76 -13.45 8.30
CA THR A 16 -39.74 -12.14 7.64
C THR A 16 -39.79 -12.34 6.14
N HIS A 17 -40.90 -12.01 5.53
CA HIS A 17 -41.01 -11.86 4.08
C HIS A 17 -40.23 -10.62 3.66
N LEU A 18 -39.08 -10.82 3.07
CA LEU A 18 -38.37 -9.78 2.32
C LEU A 18 -38.99 -9.71 0.94
N THR A 19 -39.89 -8.75 0.72
CA THR A 19 -40.33 -8.37 -0.63
C THR A 19 -39.15 -7.67 -1.31
N LEU A 20 -38.48 -8.38 -2.21
CA LEU A 20 -37.46 -7.81 -3.09
C LEU A 20 -38.16 -6.91 -4.11
N CYS A 21 -38.28 -5.61 -3.81
CA CYS A 21 -38.53 -4.60 -4.83
C CYS A 21 -37.28 -4.49 -5.70
N CYS A 22 -37.32 -5.10 -6.88
CA CYS A 22 -36.35 -4.86 -7.94
C CYS A 22 -36.59 -3.46 -8.51
N SER A 23 -36.13 -2.42 -7.81
CA SER A 23 -35.85 -1.14 -8.41
C SER A 23 -34.53 -1.25 -9.09
N THR A 24 -34.47 -1.17 -10.40
CA THR A 24 -33.25 -0.89 -11.15
C THR A 24 -32.72 0.48 -10.70
N VAL A 25 -31.96 0.49 -9.64
CA VAL A 25 -31.13 1.61 -9.30
C VAL A 25 -30.02 1.60 -10.37
N VAL A 26 -30.14 2.49 -11.34
CA VAL A 26 -28.99 2.96 -12.10
C VAL A 26 -28.12 3.60 -11.04
N GLY A 27 -27.12 2.86 -10.56
CA GLY A 27 -26.22 3.32 -9.51
C GLY A 27 -25.49 4.55 -10.03
N GLU A 28 -25.78 5.68 -9.42
CA GLU A 28 -24.95 6.86 -9.52
C GLU A 28 -23.53 6.43 -9.13
N VAL A 29 -22.57 6.60 -10.05
CA VAL A 29 -21.16 6.31 -9.76
C VAL A 29 -20.75 7.25 -8.64
N ALA A 30 -20.50 6.70 -7.45
CA ALA A 30 -20.08 7.50 -6.31
C ALA A 30 -18.83 8.28 -6.70
N SER A 31 -18.89 9.60 -6.67
CA SER A 31 -17.73 10.44 -6.92
C SER A 31 -16.69 10.15 -5.84
N PHE A 32 -15.50 9.67 -6.22
CA PHE A 32 -14.35 9.62 -5.32
C PHE A 32 -13.82 11.04 -5.20
N ASP A 33 -14.25 11.76 -4.20
CA ASP A 33 -13.72 13.08 -3.86
C ASP A 33 -12.88 12.93 -2.59
N PHE A 34 -11.57 12.82 -2.74
CA PHE A 34 -10.64 12.73 -1.62
C PHE A 34 -9.40 13.59 -1.92
N SER A 35 -8.74 14.04 -0.89
CA SER A 35 -7.46 14.74 -0.95
C SER A 35 -6.41 13.98 -0.17
N ILE A 36 -5.14 14.14 -0.53
CA ILE A 36 -4.00 13.58 0.17
C ILE A 36 -3.09 14.73 0.57
N ASP A 37 -2.84 14.89 1.86
CA ASP A 37 -1.80 15.80 2.32
C ASP A 37 -0.42 15.15 2.10
N THR A 38 0.21 15.46 0.99
CA THR A 38 1.53 14.91 0.65
C THR A 38 2.66 15.43 1.53
N SER A 39 2.41 16.42 2.40
CA SER A 39 3.35 16.81 3.45
C SER A 39 3.36 15.87 4.65
N SER A 40 2.35 15.01 4.77
CA SER A 40 2.22 13.99 5.80
C SER A 40 2.62 12.62 5.26
N ARG A 41 3.69 12.03 5.81
CA ARG A 41 4.13 10.69 5.44
C ARG A 41 3.04 9.64 5.67
N ASP A 42 2.38 9.72 6.81
CA ASP A 42 1.38 8.75 7.21
C ASP A 42 0.11 8.85 6.34
N GLU A 43 -0.30 10.04 5.92
CA GLU A 43 -1.39 10.18 4.97
C GLU A 43 -1.05 9.59 3.59
N VAL A 44 0.18 9.78 3.12
CA VAL A 44 0.63 9.19 1.86
C VAL A 44 0.69 7.66 1.94
N VAL A 45 1.21 7.10 3.04
CA VAL A 45 1.21 5.64 3.29
C VAL A 45 -0.22 5.12 3.35
N SER A 46 -1.09 5.78 4.12
CA SER A 46 -2.51 5.43 4.22
C SER A 46 -3.20 5.44 2.86
N ALA A 47 -3.00 6.50 2.08
CA ALA A 47 -3.60 6.64 0.75
C ALA A 47 -3.07 5.57 -0.23
N TRP A 48 -1.79 5.22 -0.15
CA TRP A 48 -1.22 4.13 -0.92
C TRP A 48 -1.97 2.81 -0.68
N HIS A 49 -2.14 2.42 0.57
CA HIS A 49 -2.79 1.16 0.92
C HIS A 49 -4.31 1.18 0.71
N ARG A 50 -4.99 2.29 1.00
CA ARG A 50 -6.46 2.40 0.90
C ARG A 50 -6.97 2.67 -0.51
N TYR A 51 -6.19 3.32 -1.35
CA TYR A 51 -6.65 3.74 -2.69
C TYR A 51 -5.86 3.07 -3.81
N TYR A 52 -4.53 3.17 -3.80
CA TYR A 52 -3.71 2.61 -4.87
C TYR A 52 -3.75 1.08 -4.87
N LEU A 53 -3.37 0.44 -3.77
CA LEU A 53 -3.38 -1.03 -3.68
C LEU A 53 -4.79 -1.62 -3.73
N ALA A 54 -5.79 -0.96 -3.16
CA ALA A 54 -7.17 -1.41 -3.22
C ALA A 54 -7.73 -1.48 -4.66
N SER A 55 -7.10 -0.79 -5.62
CA SER A 55 -7.44 -0.89 -7.05
C SER A 55 -6.63 -1.94 -7.81
N SER A 56 -5.66 -2.59 -7.19
CA SER A 56 -4.78 -3.57 -7.86
C SER A 56 -5.48 -4.89 -8.19
N GLY A 57 -6.53 -5.27 -7.44
CA GLY A 57 -7.35 -6.46 -7.71
C GLY A 57 -8.41 -6.28 -8.81
N PHE A 58 -8.24 -5.30 -9.71
CA PHE A 58 -9.21 -5.01 -10.77
C PHE A 58 -9.46 -6.18 -11.72
N SER A 59 -8.45 -7.00 -12.00
CA SER A 59 -8.52 -8.12 -12.93
C SER A 59 -9.58 -9.15 -12.53
N ASP A 60 -9.72 -9.43 -11.25
CA ASP A 60 -10.68 -10.40 -10.72
C ASP A 60 -12.13 -9.92 -10.84
N LYS A 61 -12.32 -8.62 -11.02
CA LYS A 61 -13.62 -7.97 -11.20
C LYS A 61 -14.05 -7.89 -12.67
N TRP A 62 -13.17 -8.28 -13.60
CA TRP A 62 -13.49 -8.24 -15.03
C TRP A 62 -14.52 -9.29 -15.40
N ALA A 63 -15.59 -8.89 -16.08
CA ALA A 63 -16.61 -9.75 -16.61
C ALA A 63 -17.22 -9.23 -17.95
N GLY A 64 -16.41 -8.56 -18.75
CA GLY A 64 -16.82 -8.09 -20.08
C GLY A 64 -17.14 -9.26 -21.02
N VAL A 65 -18.22 -9.11 -21.79
CA VAL A 65 -18.67 -10.12 -22.76
C VAL A 65 -18.59 -9.54 -24.15
N GLU A 66 -17.84 -10.22 -25.03
CA GLU A 66 -17.77 -9.91 -26.46
C GLU A 66 -19.04 -10.38 -27.18
N SER A 67 -19.49 -9.62 -28.17
CA SER A 67 -20.56 -10.04 -29.06
C SER A 67 -20.15 -11.25 -29.91
N SER A 68 -21.12 -11.93 -30.48
CA SER A 68 -20.87 -13.13 -31.31
C SER A 68 -20.04 -12.85 -32.59
N ASP A 69 -20.04 -11.61 -33.06
CA ASP A 69 -19.22 -11.16 -34.19
C ASP A 69 -17.84 -10.62 -33.75
N GLY A 70 -17.57 -10.60 -32.44
CA GLY A 70 -16.31 -10.12 -31.88
C GLY A 70 -16.07 -8.62 -31.99
N CYS A 71 -17.07 -7.82 -32.41
CA CYS A 71 -16.90 -6.40 -32.66
C CYS A 71 -17.51 -5.45 -31.63
N SER A 72 -18.23 -5.99 -30.65
CA SER A 72 -18.80 -5.21 -29.56
C SER A 72 -18.45 -5.81 -28.22
N LEU A 73 -18.28 -4.97 -27.22
CA LEU A 73 -17.96 -5.34 -25.85
C LEU A 73 -19.04 -4.81 -24.90
N SER A 74 -19.58 -5.68 -24.05
CA SER A 74 -20.51 -5.24 -23.00
C SER A 74 -19.84 -4.27 -22.04
N PRO A 75 -20.63 -3.41 -21.35
CA PRO A 75 -20.07 -2.63 -20.25
C PRO A 75 -19.43 -3.55 -19.20
N PRO A 76 -18.22 -3.24 -18.73
CA PRO A 76 -17.62 -3.97 -17.62
C PRO A 76 -18.41 -3.72 -16.33
N PRO A 77 -18.26 -4.57 -15.30
CA PRO A 77 -18.89 -4.35 -14.01
C PRO A 77 -18.52 -3.01 -13.39
N TYR A 78 -19.45 -2.44 -12.63
CA TYR A 78 -19.23 -1.18 -11.93
C TYR A 78 -17.98 -1.16 -11.06
N GLU A 79 -17.75 -2.22 -10.26
CA GLU A 79 -16.58 -2.33 -9.37
C GLU A 79 -15.24 -2.35 -10.12
N TYR A 80 -15.22 -2.88 -11.34
CA TYR A 80 -14.06 -2.82 -12.22
C TYR A 80 -13.75 -1.37 -12.65
N VAL A 81 -14.76 -0.65 -13.16
CA VAL A 81 -14.59 0.77 -13.58
C VAL A 81 -14.21 1.65 -12.39
N LYS A 82 -14.76 1.34 -11.22
CA LYS A 82 -14.47 2.03 -9.96
C LYS A 82 -12.99 1.92 -9.55
N ASP A 83 -12.34 0.79 -9.79
CA ASP A 83 -10.91 0.66 -9.51
C ASP A 83 -10.07 1.56 -10.43
N ILE A 84 -10.41 1.63 -11.72
CA ILE A 84 -9.72 2.53 -12.66
C ILE A 84 -9.94 3.99 -12.28
N GLN A 85 -11.17 4.36 -11.93
CA GLN A 85 -11.50 5.70 -11.44
C GLN A 85 -10.70 6.04 -10.19
N ARG A 86 -10.59 5.09 -9.23
CA ARG A 86 -9.79 5.24 -8.01
C ARG A 86 -8.32 5.46 -8.34
N ARG A 87 -7.76 4.70 -9.29
CA ARG A 87 -6.35 4.83 -9.71
C ARG A 87 -6.07 6.18 -10.34
N VAL A 88 -6.92 6.67 -11.24
CA VAL A 88 -6.82 8.01 -11.85
C VAL A 88 -6.89 9.10 -10.78
N ASN A 89 -7.89 9.00 -9.88
CA ASN A 89 -8.07 10.01 -8.83
C ASN A 89 -6.98 9.96 -7.76
N TYR A 90 -6.38 8.79 -7.50
CA TYR A 90 -5.19 8.69 -6.64
C TYR A 90 -4.03 9.53 -7.18
N PHE A 91 -3.66 9.38 -8.45
CA PHE A 91 -2.58 10.19 -9.03
C PHE A 91 -2.88 11.69 -9.03
N ARG A 92 -4.13 12.06 -9.24
CA ARG A 92 -4.55 13.46 -9.18
C ARG A 92 -4.46 14.02 -7.76
N ALA A 93 -4.96 13.28 -6.76
CA ALA A 93 -4.86 13.67 -5.35
C ALA A 93 -3.39 13.84 -4.92
N MET A 94 -2.51 12.93 -5.32
CA MET A 94 -1.07 13.04 -5.05
C MET A 94 -0.45 14.33 -5.58
N THR A 95 -0.97 14.89 -6.66
CA THR A 95 -0.46 16.14 -7.24
C THR A 95 -1.24 17.39 -6.79
N GLY A 96 -2.13 17.26 -5.83
CA GLY A 96 -2.98 18.37 -5.33
C GLY A 96 -4.10 18.77 -6.29
N LEU A 97 -4.34 18.01 -7.35
CA LEU A 97 -5.45 18.23 -8.25
C LEU A 97 -6.76 17.66 -7.67
N PRO A 98 -7.93 18.23 -8.04
CA PRO A 98 -9.21 17.64 -7.67
C PRO A 98 -9.29 16.17 -8.10
N ALA A 99 -9.49 15.27 -7.12
CA ALA A 99 -9.54 13.82 -7.30
C ALA A 99 -11.00 13.34 -7.44
N ASN A 100 -11.75 14.02 -8.28
CA ASN A 100 -13.19 13.81 -8.50
C ASN A 100 -13.53 13.64 -9.98
N ILE A 101 -12.64 13.00 -10.74
CA ILE A 101 -12.92 12.68 -12.14
C ILE A 101 -14.16 11.79 -12.20
N ASP A 102 -15.16 12.25 -12.94
CA ASP A 102 -16.43 11.53 -13.14
C ASP A 102 -16.30 10.54 -14.30
N PHE A 103 -16.62 9.27 -14.02
CA PHE A 103 -16.68 8.17 -14.99
C PHE A 103 -18.11 7.79 -15.37
N SER A 104 -19.09 8.63 -15.03
CA SER A 104 -20.48 8.39 -15.45
C SER A 104 -20.62 8.45 -16.98
N GLU A 105 -21.71 7.84 -17.48
CA GLU A 105 -21.97 7.79 -18.91
C GLU A 105 -22.30 9.20 -19.46
N LYS A 106 -21.34 9.77 -20.18
CA LYS A 106 -21.47 11.08 -20.83
C LYS A 106 -21.51 10.94 -22.34
N PRO A 107 -22.18 11.87 -23.03
CA PRO A 107 -22.14 11.92 -24.50
C PRO A 107 -20.72 12.05 -25.02
N VAL A 108 -20.47 11.49 -26.19
CA VAL A 108 -19.20 11.64 -26.89
C VAL A 108 -18.89 13.10 -27.15
N PHE A 109 -17.59 13.41 -27.08
CA PHE A 109 -17.07 14.64 -27.64
C PHE A 109 -16.88 14.45 -29.15
N SER A 110 -17.31 15.42 -29.95
CA SER A 110 -17.13 15.40 -31.39
C SER A 110 -16.96 16.83 -31.91
N LEU A 111 -15.97 17.01 -32.77
CA LEU A 111 -15.78 18.29 -33.48
C LEU A 111 -16.71 18.37 -34.71
N SER A 112 -17.08 19.57 -35.10
CA SER A 112 -17.98 19.79 -36.26
C SER A 112 -17.39 19.29 -37.58
N ASP A 113 -16.09 19.15 -37.67
CA ASP A 113 -15.33 18.70 -38.82
C ASP A 113 -14.82 17.27 -38.73
N ASP A 114 -15.27 16.51 -37.71
CA ASP A 114 -15.00 15.09 -37.58
C ASP A 114 -15.57 14.31 -38.77
N PRO A 115 -14.74 13.59 -39.55
CA PRO A 115 -15.23 12.83 -40.71
C PRO A 115 -16.09 11.61 -40.30
N PHE A 116 -16.00 11.18 -39.05
CA PHE A 116 -16.69 10.01 -38.51
C PHE A 116 -17.44 10.37 -37.22
N ILE A 117 -18.56 11.05 -37.35
CA ILE A 117 -19.41 11.41 -36.20
C ILE A 117 -20.15 10.13 -35.73
N PRO A 118 -20.05 9.74 -34.45
CA PRO A 118 -20.81 8.62 -33.92
C PRO A 118 -22.32 8.83 -34.00
N ALA A 119 -23.07 7.75 -33.86
CA ALA A 119 -24.53 7.82 -33.79
C ALA A 119 -24.98 8.69 -32.62
N SER A 120 -26.09 9.39 -32.78
CA SER A 120 -26.70 10.17 -31.70
C SER A 120 -26.97 9.30 -30.49
N GLY A 121 -26.58 9.74 -29.30
CA GLY A 121 -26.74 9.02 -28.05
C GLY A 121 -25.60 8.06 -27.69
N THR A 122 -24.54 7.96 -28.52
CA THR A 122 -23.32 7.22 -28.17
C THR A 122 -22.63 7.87 -26.97
N THR A 123 -22.21 7.06 -26.00
CA THR A 123 -21.46 7.52 -24.83
C THR A 123 -19.96 7.40 -25.02
N ARG A 124 -19.18 8.06 -24.16
CA ARG A 124 -17.70 8.03 -24.20
C ARG A 124 -17.18 6.63 -23.93
N SER A 125 -17.76 5.91 -22.96
CA SER A 125 -17.38 4.53 -22.66
C SER A 125 -17.73 3.56 -23.81
N GLU A 126 -18.87 3.76 -24.49
CA GLU A 126 -19.20 2.99 -25.70
C GLU A 126 -18.17 3.21 -26.80
N SER A 127 -17.77 4.48 -27.03
CA SER A 127 -16.73 4.80 -28.00
C SER A 127 -15.37 4.24 -27.62
N ALA A 128 -14.98 4.33 -26.35
CA ALA A 128 -13.75 3.73 -25.86
C ALA A 128 -13.74 2.20 -26.03
N ARG A 129 -14.84 1.51 -25.69
CA ARG A 129 -15.01 0.07 -25.93
C ARG A 129 -14.94 -0.28 -27.41
N ALA A 130 -15.56 0.53 -28.28
CA ALA A 130 -15.45 0.31 -29.72
C ALA A 130 -14.03 0.48 -30.24
N ALA A 131 -13.27 1.44 -29.68
CA ALA A 131 -11.85 1.65 -30.02
C ALA A 131 -11.00 0.42 -29.66
N VAL A 132 -11.14 -0.12 -28.46
CA VAL A 132 -10.37 -1.33 -28.07
C VAL A 132 -10.74 -2.52 -28.94
N MET A 133 -12.02 -2.70 -29.32
CA MET A 133 -12.44 -3.77 -30.21
C MET A 133 -11.83 -3.63 -31.61
N ALA A 134 -11.72 -2.42 -32.14
CA ALA A 134 -11.06 -2.20 -33.43
C ALA A 134 -9.54 -2.50 -33.34
N HIS A 135 -8.88 -2.16 -32.23
CA HIS A 135 -7.46 -2.42 -32.05
C HIS A 135 -7.16 -3.92 -31.86
N VAL A 136 -7.91 -4.64 -31.02
CA VAL A 136 -7.62 -6.08 -30.79
C VAL A 136 -7.97 -6.96 -31.99
N ASN A 137 -8.84 -6.49 -32.89
CA ASN A 137 -9.21 -7.22 -34.10
C ASN A 137 -8.43 -6.78 -35.35
N GLN A 138 -7.47 -5.84 -35.21
CA GLN A 138 -6.61 -5.49 -36.33
C GLN A 138 -5.82 -6.71 -36.82
N PRO A 139 -5.48 -6.78 -38.13
CA PRO A 139 -4.58 -7.81 -38.61
C PRO A 139 -3.19 -7.60 -37.98
N PHE A 140 -2.77 -8.52 -37.14
CA PHE A 140 -1.42 -8.51 -36.56
C PHE A 140 -0.85 -9.92 -36.49
N ASP A 141 0.46 -10.05 -36.47
CA ASP A 141 1.17 -11.32 -36.41
C ASP A 141 2.12 -11.32 -35.20
N LEU A 142 1.87 -12.18 -34.23
CA LEU A 142 2.71 -12.34 -33.05
C LEU A 142 4.15 -12.78 -33.36
N GLY A 143 4.38 -13.38 -34.53
CA GLY A 143 5.72 -13.75 -35.02
C GLY A 143 6.51 -12.58 -35.61
N ILE A 144 5.87 -11.44 -35.85
CA ILE A 144 6.49 -10.24 -36.46
C ILE A 144 6.54 -9.13 -35.40
N PRO A 145 7.74 -8.74 -34.90
CA PRO A 145 7.87 -7.63 -34.00
C PRO A 145 7.21 -6.35 -34.57
N ASN A 146 6.43 -5.64 -33.75
CA ASN A 146 5.70 -4.42 -34.10
C ASN A 146 4.58 -4.59 -35.15
N SER A 147 4.02 -5.78 -35.32
CA SER A 147 2.84 -5.96 -36.16
C SER A 147 1.58 -5.34 -35.56
N PHE A 148 1.52 -5.21 -34.20
CA PHE A 148 0.43 -4.53 -33.51
C PHE A 148 0.65 -3.02 -33.54
N THR A 149 -0.38 -2.27 -33.99
CA THR A 149 -0.31 -0.81 -34.15
C THR A 149 -1.33 -0.14 -33.24
N LEU A 150 -0.87 0.73 -32.33
CA LEU A 150 -1.74 1.70 -31.66
C LEU A 150 -1.87 2.94 -32.55
N THR A 151 -3.10 3.36 -32.79
CA THR A 151 -3.36 4.57 -33.60
C THR A 151 -4.60 5.30 -33.10
N HIS A 152 -4.53 6.62 -33.08
CA HIS A 152 -5.70 7.46 -32.82
C HIS A 152 -6.64 7.57 -34.03
N GLU A 153 -6.28 7.03 -35.18
CA GLU A 153 -7.05 7.04 -36.41
C GLU A 153 -7.11 5.62 -37.01
N PRO A 154 -7.90 4.71 -36.41
CA PRO A 154 -8.02 3.35 -36.92
C PRO A 154 -8.43 3.38 -38.40
N PRO A 155 -7.73 2.63 -39.29
CA PRO A 155 -8.09 2.56 -40.70
C PRO A 155 -9.51 1.98 -40.90
N THR A 156 -10.24 2.50 -41.87
CA THR A 156 -11.58 1.98 -42.24
C THR A 156 -11.55 0.53 -42.73
N THR A 157 -10.37 0.00 -43.03
CA THR A 157 -10.15 -1.38 -43.47
C THR A 157 -9.98 -2.36 -42.32
N TRP A 158 -9.85 -1.85 -41.08
CA TRP A 158 -9.74 -2.76 -39.92
C TRP A 158 -11.09 -3.48 -39.66
N PRO A 159 -11.05 -4.75 -39.29
CA PRO A 159 -12.21 -5.38 -38.70
C PRO A 159 -12.72 -4.56 -37.50
N CYS A 160 -14.02 -4.57 -37.30
CA CYS A 160 -14.67 -3.79 -36.22
C CYS A 160 -14.50 -2.25 -36.30
N PHE A 161 -14.02 -1.72 -37.44
CA PHE A 161 -14.05 -0.28 -37.63
C PHE A 161 -15.48 0.27 -37.55
N SER A 162 -15.65 1.38 -36.85
CA SER A 162 -16.91 2.14 -36.78
C SER A 162 -16.62 3.62 -36.50
N PRO A 163 -17.56 4.55 -36.75
CA PRO A 163 -17.42 5.92 -36.30
C PRO A 163 -17.18 6.06 -34.78
N SER A 164 -17.81 5.19 -33.99
CA SER A 164 -17.58 5.15 -32.53
C SER A 164 -16.17 4.68 -32.19
N ALA A 165 -15.63 3.67 -32.88
CA ALA A 165 -14.27 3.22 -32.69
C ALA A 165 -13.24 4.30 -33.05
N TRP A 166 -13.46 5.03 -34.12
CA TRP A 166 -12.62 6.13 -34.53
C TRP A 166 -12.64 7.28 -33.52
N ASN A 167 -13.84 7.69 -33.07
CA ASN A 167 -14.02 8.72 -32.05
C ASN A 167 -13.34 8.31 -30.73
N GLY A 168 -13.57 7.07 -30.28
CA GLY A 168 -12.95 6.53 -29.08
C GLY A 168 -11.43 6.53 -29.15
N ALA A 169 -10.84 6.06 -30.25
CA ALA A 169 -9.39 6.05 -30.44
C ALA A 169 -8.81 7.48 -30.48
N ARG A 170 -9.49 8.41 -31.18
CA ARG A 170 -8.99 9.78 -31.38
C ARG A 170 -8.93 10.57 -30.07
N TYR A 171 -9.87 10.36 -29.16
CA TYR A 171 -10.02 11.16 -27.94
C TYR A 171 -9.61 10.44 -26.67
N SER A 172 -8.93 9.31 -26.78
CA SER A 172 -8.42 8.52 -25.65
C SER A 172 -6.89 8.52 -25.58
N ASN A 173 -6.36 8.38 -24.36
CA ASN A 173 -5.09 7.72 -24.18
C ASN A 173 -5.24 6.25 -24.61
N LEU A 174 -4.27 5.70 -25.31
CA LEU A 174 -4.30 4.31 -25.76
C LEU A 174 -3.11 3.53 -25.22
N SER A 175 -3.36 2.36 -24.63
CA SER A 175 -2.33 1.39 -24.26
C SER A 175 -2.57 0.08 -24.97
N GLY A 176 -1.50 -0.54 -25.49
CA GLY A 176 -1.49 -1.89 -26.00
C GLY A 176 -0.61 -2.76 -25.11
N PHE A 177 -1.12 -3.96 -24.79
CA PHE A 177 -0.54 -4.94 -23.86
C PHE A 177 -0.79 -4.66 -22.39
N SER A 178 -1.18 -3.45 -21.99
CA SER A 178 -1.67 -3.11 -20.65
C SER A 178 -3.17 -2.80 -20.69
N TRP A 179 -3.87 -3.09 -19.60
CA TRP A 179 -5.30 -2.91 -19.45
C TRP A 179 -5.65 -2.60 -17.99
N GLY A 180 -6.84 -2.10 -17.74
CA GLY A 180 -7.29 -1.76 -16.39
C GLY A 180 -6.40 -0.74 -15.70
N CYS A 181 -6.12 -0.95 -14.43
CA CYS A 181 -5.28 -0.05 -13.62
C CYS A 181 -3.83 -0.03 -14.10
N ASP A 182 -3.31 -1.13 -14.67
CA ASP A 182 -1.94 -1.19 -15.18
C ASP A 182 -1.74 -0.23 -16.36
N ALA A 183 -2.78 -0.04 -17.19
CA ALA A 183 -2.72 0.96 -18.25
C ALA A 183 -2.65 2.39 -17.71
N ILE A 184 -3.32 2.67 -16.57
CA ILE A 184 -3.22 3.99 -15.91
C ILE A 184 -1.80 4.22 -15.39
N ASP A 185 -1.19 3.19 -14.80
CA ASP A 185 0.20 3.25 -14.33
C ASP A 185 1.18 3.48 -15.50
N ASP A 186 1.00 2.78 -16.63
CA ASP A 186 1.78 2.99 -17.85
C ASP A 186 1.62 4.42 -18.39
N TYR A 187 0.41 4.99 -18.36
CA TYR A 187 0.18 6.38 -18.76
C TYR A 187 0.88 7.38 -17.84
N MET A 188 1.06 7.03 -16.57
CA MET A 188 1.82 7.87 -15.63
C MET A 188 3.32 7.67 -15.74
N ASP A 189 3.78 6.45 -16.03
CA ASP A 189 5.21 6.15 -16.21
C ASP A 189 5.75 6.60 -17.59
N GLU A 190 4.91 6.55 -18.62
CA GLU A 190 5.29 6.89 -20.01
C GLU A 190 6.47 6.04 -20.51
N PRO A 191 6.40 4.72 -20.44
CA PRO A 191 7.51 3.86 -20.79
C PRO A 191 7.93 4.04 -22.25
N GLY A 192 9.23 3.90 -22.49
CA GLY A 192 9.76 3.88 -23.86
C GLY A 192 9.32 2.65 -24.64
N TYR A 193 9.34 2.74 -25.96
CA TYR A 193 8.99 1.62 -26.84
C TYR A 193 9.91 1.57 -28.07
N GLY A 194 9.92 0.43 -28.76
CA GLY A 194 10.68 0.28 -30.02
C GLY A 194 12.19 0.48 -29.88
N GLY A 195 12.75 0.35 -28.66
CA GLY A 195 14.17 0.59 -28.38
C GLY A 195 14.52 2.06 -28.14
N ASP A 196 13.57 2.99 -28.22
CA ASP A 196 13.74 4.39 -27.80
C ASP A 196 13.16 4.56 -26.37
N ALA A 197 14.03 4.69 -25.40
CA ALA A 197 13.68 4.93 -24.00
C ALA A 197 12.88 6.23 -23.79
N PHE A 198 12.96 7.16 -24.72
CA PHE A 198 12.27 8.45 -24.68
C PHE A 198 11.20 8.58 -25.77
N ALA A 199 10.64 7.46 -26.23
CA ALA A 199 9.58 7.49 -27.25
C ALA A 199 8.39 8.36 -26.82
N ASN A 200 8.03 8.33 -25.53
CA ASN A 200 6.97 9.15 -24.93
C ASN A 200 7.50 10.42 -24.22
N ARG A 201 8.56 11.02 -24.75
CA ARG A 201 9.27 12.19 -24.16
C ARG A 201 8.39 13.38 -23.84
N GLU A 202 7.23 13.49 -24.43
CA GLU A 202 6.28 14.58 -24.20
C GLU A 202 5.35 14.32 -23.01
N VAL A 203 5.42 13.11 -22.43
CA VAL A 203 4.55 12.60 -21.37
C VAL A 203 3.06 12.88 -21.65
N GLY A 204 2.63 12.59 -22.86
CA GLY A 204 1.33 13.00 -23.38
C GLY A 204 0.16 12.40 -22.63
N HIS A 205 0.23 11.10 -22.28
CA HIS A 205 -0.82 10.41 -21.55
C HIS A 205 -0.94 10.94 -20.12
N ARG A 206 0.19 11.11 -19.42
CA ARG A 206 0.24 11.71 -18.07
C ARG A 206 -0.34 13.12 -18.06
N ARG A 207 -0.01 13.94 -19.07
CA ARG A 207 -0.50 15.32 -19.17
C ARG A 207 -2.02 15.39 -19.27
N TRP A 208 -2.70 14.40 -19.86
CA TRP A 208 -4.16 14.31 -19.86
C TRP A 208 -4.73 13.88 -18.51
N ILE A 209 -4.12 12.90 -17.85
CA ILE A 209 -4.55 12.45 -16.51
C ILE A 209 -4.40 13.60 -15.51
N LEU A 210 -3.29 14.32 -15.56
CA LEU A 210 -2.97 15.44 -14.68
C LEU A 210 -3.42 16.81 -15.24
N PHE A 211 -4.28 16.81 -16.25
CA PHE A 211 -4.79 18.06 -16.78
C PHE A 211 -5.65 18.78 -15.75
N SER A 212 -5.27 20.04 -15.42
CA SER A 212 -5.89 20.78 -14.31
C SER A 212 -7.38 21.06 -14.52
N ALA A 213 -7.82 21.20 -15.79
CA ALA A 213 -9.21 21.45 -16.15
C ALA A 213 -10.06 20.16 -16.34
N ALA A 214 -9.49 18.96 -16.32
CA ALA A 214 -10.23 17.72 -16.53
C ALA A 214 -11.16 17.43 -15.35
N ARG A 215 -12.41 16.98 -15.66
CA ARG A 215 -13.43 16.56 -14.69
C ARG A 215 -14.12 15.26 -15.07
N GLU A 216 -14.03 14.84 -16.31
CA GLU A 216 -14.75 13.68 -16.83
C GLU A 216 -13.80 12.84 -17.68
N MET A 217 -13.86 11.53 -17.48
CA MET A 217 -13.18 10.52 -18.29
C MET A 217 -14.10 9.33 -18.49
N ALA A 218 -13.73 8.41 -19.38
CA ALA A 218 -14.40 7.13 -19.55
C ALA A 218 -13.40 6.09 -20.01
N VAL A 219 -13.73 4.80 -19.86
CA VAL A 219 -12.81 3.72 -20.17
C VAL A 219 -13.45 2.68 -21.07
N GLY A 220 -12.67 2.17 -22.00
CA GLY A 220 -12.86 0.92 -22.71
C GLY A 220 -11.64 0.05 -22.46
N ASP A 221 -11.87 -1.20 -22.10
CA ASP A 221 -10.84 -2.14 -21.70
C ASP A 221 -11.14 -3.53 -22.23
N ILE A 222 -10.08 -4.27 -22.55
CA ILE A 222 -10.17 -5.68 -22.86
C ILE A 222 -8.89 -6.38 -22.40
N PRO A 223 -8.99 -7.48 -21.64
CA PRO A 223 -7.82 -8.23 -21.19
C PRO A 223 -7.13 -8.96 -22.34
N PRO A 224 -5.87 -9.37 -22.15
CA PRO A 224 -5.17 -10.25 -23.08
C PRO A 224 -5.82 -11.63 -23.12
N ILE A 225 -5.70 -12.30 -24.24
CA ILE A 225 -5.99 -13.74 -24.34
C ILE A 225 -4.68 -14.48 -24.47
N LEU A 226 -4.49 -15.45 -23.58
CA LEU A 226 -3.35 -16.35 -23.59
C LEU A 226 -3.78 -17.74 -24.04
N ALA A 227 -2.90 -18.45 -24.74
CA ALA A 227 -3.05 -19.86 -25.03
C ALA A 227 -2.82 -20.69 -23.76
N SER A 228 -3.24 -21.96 -23.76
CA SER A 228 -3.02 -22.88 -22.63
C SER A 228 -1.53 -23.09 -22.30
N ASP A 229 -0.62 -22.68 -23.18
CA ASP A 229 0.83 -22.72 -22.98
C ASP A 229 1.41 -21.35 -22.53
N GLY A 230 0.56 -20.40 -22.20
CA GLY A 230 0.96 -19.06 -21.78
C GLY A 230 1.40 -18.13 -22.91
N GLN A 231 1.33 -18.57 -24.18
CA GLN A 231 1.61 -17.69 -25.30
C GLN A 231 0.48 -16.69 -25.50
N LEU A 232 0.84 -15.44 -25.80
CA LEU A 232 -0.14 -14.40 -26.11
C LEU A 232 -0.85 -14.73 -27.43
N ILE A 233 -2.17 -14.86 -27.39
CA ILE A 233 -3.03 -14.99 -28.56
C ILE A 233 -3.50 -13.61 -29.02
N ARG A 234 -3.89 -12.77 -28.06
CA ARG A 234 -4.39 -11.42 -28.30
C ARG A 234 -3.91 -10.50 -27.17
N PRO A 235 -3.37 -9.31 -27.48
CA PRO A 235 -2.96 -8.35 -26.43
C PRO A 235 -4.17 -7.80 -25.68
N GLY A 236 -3.96 -7.37 -24.42
CA GLY A 236 -4.85 -6.46 -23.73
C GLY A 236 -4.75 -5.07 -24.34
N VAL A 237 -5.85 -4.34 -24.33
CA VAL A 237 -5.88 -2.95 -24.82
C VAL A 237 -6.75 -2.11 -23.90
N ASN A 238 -6.26 -0.90 -23.60
CA ASN A 238 -7.02 0.13 -22.89
C ASN A 238 -7.21 1.36 -23.78
N ALA A 239 -8.36 1.98 -23.66
CA ALA A 239 -8.67 3.33 -24.19
C ALA A 239 -9.27 4.15 -23.05
N LEU A 240 -8.51 5.08 -22.51
CA LEU A 240 -9.01 6.04 -21.51
C LEU A 240 -9.42 7.33 -22.25
N TYR A 241 -10.73 7.53 -22.38
CA TYR A 241 -11.30 8.70 -23.06
C TYR A 241 -11.09 9.94 -22.20
N VAL A 242 -10.28 10.89 -22.67
CA VAL A 242 -9.76 12.03 -21.88
C VAL A 242 -10.14 13.42 -22.44
N ILE A 243 -10.73 13.49 -23.63
CA ILE A 243 -11.08 14.76 -24.27
C ILE A 243 -12.53 15.15 -23.99
N GLY A 244 -12.75 16.40 -23.61
CA GLY A 244 -14.05 16.97 -23.23
C GLY A 244 -14.32 16.89 -21.73
N GLY A 245 -15.41 17.54 -21.26
CA GLY A 245 -15.72 17.63 -19.83
C GLY A 245 -14.70 18.47 -19.05
N PHE A 246 -14.20 19.55 -19.67
CA PHE A 246 -13.25 20.46 -19.04
C PHE A 246 -13.97 21.63 -18.37
N THR A 247 -13.50 22.02 -17.17
CA THR A 247 -13.98 23.21 -16.44
C THR A 247 -12.81 24.17 -16.22
N PRO A 248 -12.45 24.99 -17.23
CA PRO A 248 -11.29 25.87 -17.15
C PRO A 248 -11.35 26.90 -16.03
N GLU A 249 -12.54 27.34 -15.68
CA GLU A 249 -12.82 28.32 -14.60
C GLU A 249 -12.63 27.74 -13.20
N GLU A 250 -12.72 26.43 -13.04
CA GLU A 250 -12.57 25.72 -11.76
C GLU A 250 -11.18 25.11 -11.59
N ARG A 251 -10.31 25.25 -12.56
CA ARG A 251 -8.98 24.65 -12.48
C ARG A 251 -8.12 25.35 -11.43
N PRO A 252 -7.37 24.61 -10.61
CA PRO A 252 -6.38 25.19 -9.74
C PRO A 252 -5.29 25.87 -10.58
N VAL A 253 -4.85 27.05 -10.12
CA VAL A 253 -3.78 27.82 -10.76
C VAL A 253 -2.51 27.66 -9.91
N ASP A 254 -1.92 26.48 -9.99
CA ASP A 254 -0.68 26.14 -9.30
C ASP A 254 0.17 25.22 -10.18
N PHE A 255 1.40 24.99 -9.77
CA PHE A 255 2.26 24.01 -10.44
C PHE A 255 1.78 22.57 -10.11
N VAL A 256 1.74 21.76 -11.15
CA VAL A 256 1.48 20.32 -11.06
C VAL A 256 2.78 19.60 -11.36
N ALA A 257 3.40 19.04 -10.33
CA ALA A 257 4.64 18.29 -10.43
C ALA A 257 4.40 16.79 -10.37
N TRP A 258 5.19 16.04 -11.14
CA TRP A 258 5.30 14.60 -10.99
C TRP A 258 6.78 14.18 -11.03
N PRO A 259 7.33 13.52 -10.00
CA PRO A 259 6.69 13.22 -8.73
C PRO A 259 6.19 14.46 -8.00
N ASN A 260 5.19 14.26 -7.13
CA ASN A 260 4.55 15.34 -6.38
C ASN A 260 5.50 15.97 -5.34
N PRO A 261 5.27 17.23 -4.95
CA PRO A 261 5.90 17.80 -3.77
C PRO A 261 5.53 17.01 -2.50
N GLY A 262 6.45 16.92 -1.55
CA GLY A 262 6.29 16.15 -0.31
C GLY A 262 6.62 14.66 -0.49
N PHE A 263 5.90 13.80 0.18
CA PHE A 263 6.15 12.36 0.17
C PHE A 263 5.59 11.69 -1.10
N THR A 264 6.40 10.82 -1.72
CA THR A 264 6.04 10.04 -2.90
C THR A 264 6.41 8.58 -2.68
N PRO A 265 5.48 7.62 -2.85
CA PRO A 265 5.81 6.19 -2.78
C PRO A 265 6.79 5.77 -3.87
N ALA A 266 7.86 5.05 -3.47
CA ALA A 266 8.89 4.59 -4.40
C ALA A 266 8.36 3.74 -5.57
N PRO A 267 7.35 2.87 -5.40
CA PRO A 267 6.84 2.04 -6.51
C PRO A 267 6.21 2.83 -7.68
N ILE A 268 5.80 4.07 -7.46
CA ILE A 268 5.25 4.95 -8.51
C ILE A 268 6.22 6.05 -8.94
N LEU A 269 7.46 5.99 -8.47
CA LEU A 269 8.51 6.91 -8.91
C LEU A 269 8.88 6.62 -10.37
N THR A 270 8.63 7.56 -11.25
CA THR A 270 8.87 7.41 -12.69
C THR A 270 10.23 7.95 -13.10
N GLY A 271 10.77 7.45 -14.20
CA GLY A 271 12.04 7.93 -14.75
C GLY A 271 11.95 9.32 -15.39
N LEU A 272 10.79 9.70 -15.91
CA LEU A 272 10.53 11.03 -16.46
C LEU A 272 9.81 11.89 -15.42
N TRP A 273 10.48 12.92 -14.93
CA TRP A 273 9.92 13.91 -14.03
C TRP A 273 9.32 15.07 -14.85
N SER A 274 8.26 15.67 -14.36
CA SER A 274 7.57 16.74 -15.09
C SER A 274 7.05 17.85 -14.18
N LEU A 275 6.99 19.06 -14.70
CA LEU A 275 6.37 20.22 -14.07
C LEU A 275 5.45 20.89 -15.07
N SER A 276 4.18 20.99 -14.73
CA SER A 276 3.13 21.59 -15.56
C SER A 276 2.57 22.85 -14.93
N TYR A 277 2.16 23.81 -15.78
CA TYR A 277 1.41 24.98 -15.34
C TYR A 277 0.59 25.55 -16.52
N PRO A 278 -0.68 25.93 -16.30
CA PRO A 278 -1.52 26.52 -17.34
C PRO A 278 -0.93 27.80 -17.93
N GLY A 279 -0.70 27.79 -19.24
CA GLY A 279 -0.16 28.99 -19.95
C GLY A 279 1.31 29.33 -19.65
N ALA A 280 2.05 28.43 -19.02
CA ALA A 280 3.50 28.59 -18.89
C ALA A 280 4.24 28.46 -20.22
N ASN A 281 5.40 29.09 -20.28
CA ASN A 281 6.38 28.87 -21.34
C ASN A 281 7.72 28.46 -20.69
N PHE A 282 8.11 27.22 -20.93
CA PHE A 282 9.33 26.61 -20.38
C PHE A 282 10.54 26.68 -21.34
N ASN A 283 10.48 27.41 -22.45
CA ASN A 283 11.56 27.42 -23.45
C ASN A 283 12.92 27.83 -22.89
N THR A 284 12.94 28.74 -21.92
CA THR A 284 14.16 29.23 -21.24
C THR A 284 14.36 28.63 -19.85
N ALA A 285 13.50 27.71 -19.43
CA ALA A 285 13.58 27.13 -18.10
C ALA A 285 14.81 26.22 -17.91
N SER A 286 15.39 26.30 -16.73
CA SER A 286 16.48 25.45 -16.28
C SER A 286 16.03 24.69 -15.03
N VAL A 287 16.48 23.44 -14.89
CA VAL A 287 16.20 22.58 -13.74
C VAL A 287 17.50 22.24 -13.04
N THR A 288 17.50 22.30 -11.72
CA THR A 288 18.56 21.77 -10.86
C THR A 288 17.95 20.87 -9.80
N MET A 289 18.68 19.81 -9.43
CA MET A 289 18.29 18.88 -8.37
C MET A 289 19.46 18.65 -7.41
N GLN A 290 19.15 18.49 -6.14
CA GLN A 290 20.09 18.14 -5.08
C GLN A 290 19.48 17.05 -4.20
N ASP A 291 20.33 16.19 -3.65
CA ASP A 291 19.92 15.25 -2.60
C ASP A 291 19.83 15.94 -1.21
N GLY A 292 19.41 15.21 -0.19
CA GLY A 292 19.30 15.72 1.18
C GLY A 292 20.60 16.19 1.81
N ASP A 293 21.75 15.77 1.27
CA ASP A 293 23.09 16.21 1.69
C ASP A 293 23.58 17.43 0.89
N GLY A 294 22.78 17.94 -0.06
CA GLY A 294 23.12 19.08 -0.93
C GLY A 294 23.99 18.73 -2.13
N ASN A 295 24.21 17.43 -2.40
CA ASN A 295 24.95 17.02 -3.60
C ASN A 295 24.09 17.18 -4.85
N ALA A 296 24.68 17.69 -5.93
CA ALA A 296 23.96 17.85 -7.18
C ALA A 296 23.62 16.50 -7.81
N ILE A 297 22.36 16.33 -8.20
CA ILE A 297 21.87 15.19 -8.98
C ILE A 297 21.95 15.56 -10.47
N PRO A 298 22.69 14.79 -11.27
CA PRO A 298 22.75 15.01 -12.72
C PRO A 298 21.38 14.76 -13.35
N LEU A 299 21.01 15.59 -14.31
CA LEU A 299 19.74 15.45 -15.03
C LEU A 299 19.85 15.90 -16.49
N THR A 300 18.92 15.45 -17.30
CA THR A 300 18.78 15.86 -18.69
C THR A 300 17.38 16.36 -18.93
N ILE A 301 17.25 17.56 -19.50
CA ILE A 301 15.95 18.06 -19.95
C ILE A 301 15.55 17.33 -21.24
N ILE A 302 14.39 16.71 -21.23
CA ILE A 302 13.89 15.82 -22.28
C ILE A 302 12.99 16.59 -23.25
N SER A 303 12.03 17.35 -22.72
CA SER A 303 11.12 18.12 -23.58
C SER A 303 10.56 19.37 -22.90
N ARG A 304 10.06 20.29 -23.71
CA ARG A 304 9.37 21.53 -23.33
C ARG A 304 8.14 21.68 -24.20
N ASN A 305 6.97 21.48 -23.61
CA ASN A 305 5.74 21.33 -24.37
C ASN A 305 4.76 22.46 -24.08
N ILE A 306 4.06 22.89 -25.08
CA ILE A 306 2.97 23.89 -24.97
C ILE A 306 1.70 23.13 -24.58
N GLY A 307 0.91 23.70 -23.67
CA GLY A 307 -0.34 23.14 -23.23
C GLY A 307 -1.48 23.24 -24.24
N PHE A 308 -2.53 22.50 -23.97
CA PHE A 308 -3.76 22.52 -24.73
C PHE A 308 -4.46 23.89 -24.58
N PRO A 309 -4.76 24.57 -25.70
CA PRO A 309 -5.37 25.90 -25.65
C PRO A 309 -6.87 25.77 -25.33
N LEU A 310 -7.27 26.20 -24.12
CA LEU A 310 -8.67 26.26 -23.69
C LEU A 310 -9.43 27.52 -24.12
N ALA A 311 -9.03 28.17 -25.20
CA ALA A 311 -9.61 29.48 -25.60
C ALA A 311 -11.12 29.45 -25.96
N SER A 312 -11.66 28.29 -26.29
CA SER A 312 -13.09 27.91 -26.27
C SER A 312 -13.19 26.42 -26.55
N GLU A 313 -14.17 25.75 -25.97
CA GLU A 313 -14.43 24.31 -26.26
C GLU A 313 -14.75 24.07 -27.77
N THR A 314 -15.10 25.12 -28.52
CA THR A 314 -15.51 25.05 -29.91
C THR A 314 -14.36 25.30 -30.90
N ASN A 315 -13.20 25.74 -30.44
CA ASN A 315 -12.05 26.03 -31.29
C ASN A 315 -10.79 25.31 -30.82
N LEU A 316 -10.82 23.99 -30.92
CA LEU A 316 -9.57 23.24 -30.93
C LEU A 316 -8.79 23.68 -32.17
N PRO A 317 -7.55 24.19 -32.06
CA PRO A 317 -6.77 24.53 -33.24
C PRO A 317 -6.70 23.29 -34.12
N GLY A 318 -7.09 23.42 -35.37
CA GLY A 318 -6.88 22.38 -36.37
C GLY A 318 -5.41 22.01 -36.42
N GLY A 319 -5.05 20.93 -35.74
CA GLY A 319 -3.72 20.34 -35.72
C GLY A 319 -3.78 19.04 -36.50
N THR A 320 -2.89 18.89 -37.43
CA THR A 320 -2.67 17.62 -38.12
C THR A 320 -2.23 16.61 -37.05
N GLY A 321 -3.10 15.66 -36.70
CA GLY A 321 -2.71 14.46 -36.04
C GLY A 321 -1.57 13.81 -36.82
N ASP A 322 -0.87 12.95 -36.20
CA ASP A 322 0.25 12.15 -36.69
C ASP A 322 0.83 12.52 -38.06
N GLU A 323 2.13 12.77 -38.14
CA GLU A 323 2.82 13.11 -39.39
C GLU A 323 2.58 11.99 -40.43
N GLY A 324 1.57 12.15 -41.25
CA GLY A 324 1.26 11.20 -42.31
C GLY A 324 -0.21 11.04 -42.67
N SER A 325 -1.15 11.41 -41.81
CA SER A 325 -2.57 11.44 -42.15
C SER A 325 -3.01 12.88 -42.34
N GLY A 326 -3.55 13.24 -43.47
CA GLY A 326 -4.07 14.58 -43.77
C GLY A 326 -5.37 14.92 -43.02
N ALA A 327 -5.59 14.41 -41.81
CA ALA A 327 -6.78 14.62 -41.03
C ALA A 327 -6.70 15.97 -40.29
N THR A 328 -7.66 16.82 -40.54
CA THR A 328 -7.85 18.12 -39.90
C THR A 328 -8.77 17.93 -38.69
N GLY A 329 -8.36 18.36 -37.47
CA GLY A 329 -9.30 18.52 -36.38
C GLY A 329 -8.97 17.88 -35.03
N GLY A 330 -7.81 17.23 -34.82
CA GLY A 330 -7.36 16.75 -33.52
C GLY A 330 -6.48 17.77 -32.77
N PRO A 331 -6.16 17.51 -31.47
CA PRO A 331 -5.19 18.32 -30.77
C PRO A 331 -3.85 18.34 -31.53
N VAL A 332 -3.22 19.50 -31.60
CA VAL A 332 -1.88 19.63 -32.22
C VAL A 332 -0.92 18.73 -31.46
N LYS A 333 -0.10 17.94 -32.16
CA LYS A 333 0.90 17.06 -31.54
C LYS A 333 1.73 17.86 -30.53
N GLY A 334 1.86 17.33 -29.31
CA GLY A 334 2.56 17.96 -28.19
C GLY A 334 1.74 19.01 -27.41
N THR A 335 0.51 19.34 -27.82
CA THR A 335 -0.37 20.24 -27.05
C THR A 335 -1.36 19.47 -26.18
N TYR A 336 -0.87 18.53 -25.38
CA TYR A 336 -1.68 17.74 -24.44
C TYR A 336 -1.74 18.44 -23.08
N GLY A 337 -2.87 18.42 -22.39
CA GLY A 337 -3.01 18.95 -21.02
C GLY A 337 -2.44 20.38 -20.86
N ASP A 338 -1.83 20.66 -19.72
CA ASP A 338 -1.16 21.93 -19.44
C ASP A 338 0.26 22.00 -20.06
N SER A 339 0.81 23.22 -20.22
CA SER A 339 2.22 23.41 -20.64
C SER A 339 3.14 22.69 -19.66
N THR A 340 4.10 21.89 -20.18
CA THR A 340 4.87 20.94 -19.38
C THR A 340 6.35 20.96 -19.74
N LEU A 341 7.20 21.01 -18.72
CA LEU A 341 8.63 20.76 -18.77
C LEU A 341 8.89 19.32 -18.31
N VAL A 342 9.73 18.57 -19.05
CA VAL A 342 10.07 17.17 -18.73
C VAL A 342 11.58 17.01 -18.64
N TRP A 343 12.05 16.31 -17.62
CA TRP A 343 13.46 15.95 -17.45
C TRP A 343 13.60 14.53 -16.87
N THR A 344 14.78 13.97 -16.94
CA THR A 344 15.14 12.73 -16.31
C THR A 344 16.33 12.96 -15.40
N PRO A 345 16.23 12.68 -14.09
CA PRO A 345 17.39 12.59 -13.20
C PRO A 345 18.15 11.29 -13.44
N SER A 346 19.41 11.23 -13.02
CA SER A 346 20.22 10.01 -13.07
C SER A 346 20.95 9.78 -11.74
N GLY A 347 21.20 8.52 -11.40
CA GLY A 347 21.87 8.15 -10.17
C GLY A 347 20.99 8.22 -8.93
N LEU A 348 19.67 8.15 -9.09
CA LEU A 348 18.77 7.98 -7.96
C LEU A 348 18.96 6.59 -7.30
N PRO A 349 18.67 6.45 -6.00
CA PRO A 349 18.69 5.15 -5.33
C PRO A 349 17.81 4.11 -6.03
N VAL A 350 18.23 2.86 -5.96
CA VAL A 350 17.48 1.71 -6.47
C VAL A 350 16.45 1.21 -5.45
N GLU A 351 16.82 1.28 -4.18
CA GLU A 351 15.99 0.86 -3.06
C GLU A 351 15.88 2.01 -2.05
N TYR A 352 14.71 2.13 -1.45
CA TYR A 352 14.39 3.18 -0.48
C TYR A 352 14.10 2.53 0.89
N SER A 353 15.14 1.95 1.52
CA SER A 353 15.05 1.44 2.90
C SER A 353 14.90 2.55 3.94
N THR A 354 15.26 3.76 3.57
CA THR A 354 15.04 4.99 4.34
C THR A 354 14.56 6.08 3.42
N ASP A 355 13.77 6.99 3.93
CA ASP A 355 13.27 8.14 3.17
C ASP A 355 14.41 8.94 2.56
N LYS A 356 14.26 9.36 1.30
CA LYS A 356 15.27 10.12 0.54
C LYS A 356 14.66 11.39 -0.02
N THR A 357 15.20 12.53 0.38
CA THR A 357 14.70 13.86 -0.04
C THR A 357 15.54 14.40 -1.18
N PHE A 358 14.86 14.98 -2.16
CA PHE A 358 15.43 15.66 -3.31
C PHE A 358 14.84 17.07 -3.40
N LEU A 359 15.70 18.08 -3.45
CA LEU A 359 15.30 19.46 -3.72
C LEU A 359 15.34 19.73 -5.22
N VAL A 360 14.21 20.12 -5.79
CA VAL A 360 14.06 20.47 -7.20
C VAL A 360 13.86 21.97 -7.34
N SER A 361 14.64 22.63 -8.17
CA SER A 361 14.47 24.05 -8.48
C SER A 361 14.39 24.27 -9.99
N VAL A 362 13.29 24.89 -10.43
CA VAL A 362 13.06 25.28 -11.81
C VAL A 362 13.04 26.80 -11.89
N THR A 363 13.87 27.37 -12.77
CA THR A 363 14.02 28.82 -12.95
C THR A 363 13.90 29.19 -14.41
N GLY A 364 13.68 30.49 -14.72
CA GLY A 364 13.59 30.98 -16.09
C GLY A 364 12.26 30.63 -16.80
N ILE A 365 11.21 30.38 -16.03
CA ILE A 365 9.86 30.16 -16.53
C ILE A 365 9.29 31.52 -17.00
N THR A 366 8.55 31.52 -18.07
CA THR A 366 7.87 32.72 -18.62
C THR A 366 6.40 32.40 -18.95
N GLY A 367 5.67 33.35 -19.49
CA GLY A 367 4.24 33.21 -19.78
C GLY A 367 3.38 33.62 -18.60
N GLN A 368 2.33 32.84 -18.26
CA GLN A 368 1.39 33.16 -17.18
C GLN A 368 1.82 32.58 -15.82
N ALA A 369 2.88 31.79 -15.78
CA ALA A 369 3.39 31.15 -14.57
C ALA A 369 4.35 32.06 -13.79
N PRO A 370 4.54 31.81 -12.47
CA PRO A 370 5.67 32.33 -11.71
C PRO A 370 7.00 32.03 -12.41
N SER A 371 7.99 32.93 -12.30
CA SER A 371 9.27 32.80 -12.98
C SER A 371 10.18 31.68 -12.47
N SER A 372 9.87 31.14 -11.31
CA SER A 372 10.58 30.01 -10.67
C SER A 372 9.65 29.21 -9.77
N HIS A 373 10.00 27.94 -9.56
CA HIS A 373 9.35 27.04 -8.62
C HIS A 373 10.38 26.14 -7.97
N THR A 374 10.32 26.01 -6.67
CA THR A 374 11.21 25.14 -5.90
C THR A 374 10.36 24.29 -4.95
N TYR A 375 10.61 22.98 -4.93
CA TYR A 375 9.88 22.05 -4.11
C TYR A 375 10.76 20.85 -3.71
N GLU A 376 10.38 20.18 -2.68
CA GLU A 376 11.03 18.94 -2.20
C GLU A 376 10.19 17.73 -2.58
N VAL A 377 10.88 16.65 -2.95
CA VAL A 377 10.30 15.32 -3.15
C VAL A 377 10.99 14.37 -2.18
N THR A 378 10.23 13.78 -1.27
CA THR A 378 10.74 12.76 -0.36
C THR A 378 10.19 11.40 -0.77
N VAL A 379 11.06 10.58 -1.34
CA VAL A 379 10.70 9.24 -1.79
C VAL A 379 10.75 8.28 -0.61
N ILE A 380 9.65 7.55 -0.41
CA ILE A 380 9.45 6.64 0.72
C ILE A 380 9.16 5.22 0.26
N ASN A 381 9.51 4.25 1.09
CA ASN A 381 8.93 2.91 1.00
C ASN A 381 7.59 2.92 1.75
N PRO A 382 6.45 2.78 1.06
CA PRO A 382 5.14 2.83 1.70
C PRO A 382 4.82 1.61 2.58
N ASN A 383 5.63 0.56 2.51
CA ASN A 383 5.51 -0.63 3.38
C ASN A 383 6.28 -0.48 4.70
N ILE A 384 6.98 0.64 4.92
CA ILE A 384 7.66 0.95 6.17
C ILE A 384 6.83 2.02 6.91
N LEU A 385 6.32 1.68 8.08
CA LEU A 385 5.57 2.60 8.92
C LEU A 385 6.47 3.54 9.72
N SER A 386 5.99 4.71 10.09
CA SER A 386 6.72 5.69 10.88
C SER A 386 6.88 5.30 12.35
N GLY A 387 6.08 4.36 12.83
CA GLY A 387 6.10 3.85 14.20
C GLY A 387 6.28 2.33 14.23
N SER A 388 6.57 1.81 15.40
CA SER A 388 6.63 0.37 15.66
C SER A 388 5.59 -0.02 16.71
N LEU A 389 4.96 -1.17 16.50
CA LEU A 389 4.13 -1.80 17.52
C LEU A 389 5.02 -2.51 18.54
N SER A 390 4.66 -2.38 19.80
CA SER A 390 5.24 -3.17 20.89
C SER A 390 4.13 -3.78 21.74
N LEU A 391 4.37 -4.98 22.24
CA LEU A 391 3.53 -5.65 23.19
C LEU A 391 4.11 -5.46 24.60
N ASN A 392 3.24 -5.15 25.55
CA ASN A 392 3.56 -4.99 26.96
C ASN A 392 2.77 -6.03 27.76
N GLY A 393 3.44 -6.97 28.32
CA GLY A 393 2.84 -8.05 29.12
C GLY A 393 3.89 -8.76 29.95
N SER A 394 3.45 -9.69 30.80
CA SER A 394 4.33 -10.50 31.63
C SER A 394 4.89 -11.69 30.85
N ALA A 395 6.14 -12.07 31.13
CA ALA A 395 6.70 -13.34 30.68
C ALA A 395 6.10 -14.58 31.41
N GLU A 396 5.37 -14.36 32.48
CA GLU A 396 4.61 -15.37 33.21
C GLU A 396 3.14 -14.99 33.22
N VAL A 397 2.28 -15.86 32.70
CA VAL A 397 0.84 -15.66 32.55
C VAL A 397 0.09 -16.74 33.34
N PRO A 398 -0.89 -16.37 34.19
CA PRO A 398 -1.71 -17.34 34.87
C PRO A 398 -2.58 -18.14 33.90
N SER A 399 -3.01 -19.36 34.32
CA SER A 399 -3.85 -20.21 33.47
C SER A 399 -5.20 -19.61 33.11
N ILE A 400 -5.74 -18.74 33.97
CA ILE A 400 -6.97 -17.98 33.75
C ILE A 400 -6.78 -16.80 32.77
N GLY A 401 -5.55 -16.55 32.28
CA GLY A 401 -5.20 -15.53 31.36
C GLY A 401 -4.64 -14.25 31.97
N ALA A 402 -4.22 -13.36 31.12
CA ALA A 402 -3.76 -12.03 31.48
C ALA A 402 -4.08 -11.05 30.35
N THR A 403 -4.13 -9.79 30.68
CA THR A 403 -4.25 -8.72 29.71
C THR A 403 -2.86 -8.29 29.25
N VAL A 404 -2.68 -8.20 27.94
CA VAL A 404 -1.50 -7.67 27.26
C VAL A 404 -1.90 -6.38 26.55
N TYR A 405 -1.02 -5.39 26.58
CA TYR A 405 -1.26 -4.09 25.96
C TYR A 405 -0.37 -3.89 24.75
N HIS A 406 -0.85 -3.16 23.77
CA HIS A 406 -0.02 -2.73 22.67
C HIS A 406 0.04 -1.20 22.53
N SER A 407 1.13 -0.71 21.95
CA SER A 407 1.36 0.74 21.82
C SER A 407 0.41 1.47 20.89
N GLY A 408 -0.32 0.75 20.03
CA GLY A 408 -1.14 1.34 18.99
C GLY A 408 -0.33 2.06 17.90
N LEU A 409 -0.96 2.27 16.74
CA LEU A 409 -0.45 3.12 15.67
C LEU A 409 -1.61 3.95 15.11
N ALA A 410 -1.47 5.26 15.14
CA ALA A 410 -2.53 6.20 14.71
C ALA A 410 -2.98 6.00 13.26
N ILE A 411 -2.10 5.47 12.40
CA ILE A 411 -2.37 5.20 10.98
C ILE A 411 -3.16 3.90 10.75
N ALA A 412 -3.14 2.94 11.69
CA ALA A 412 -3.78 1.65 11.53
C ALA A 412 -5.31 1.75 11.50
N ASP A 413 -5.95 0.91 10.69
CA ASP A 413 -7.40 0.71 10.68
C ASP A 413 -7.84 -0.33 11.71
N GLY A 414 -6.93 -1.22 12.09
CA GLY A 414 -7.10 -2.31 13.02
C GLY A 414 -5.82 -3.12 13.12
N TYR A 415 -5.89 -4.24 13.78
CA TYR A 415 -4.74 -5.11 14.01
C TYR A 415 -5.09 -6.58 13.79
N GLU A 416 -4.09 -7.36 13.43
CA GLU A 416 -4.12 -8.81 13.55
C GLU A 416 -3.19 -9.23 14.68
N VAL A 417 -3.65 -10.19 15.49
CA VAL A 417 -2.92 -10.77 16.61
C VAL A 417 -2.76 -12.25 16.39
N GLU A 418 -1.59 -12.75 16.63
CA GLU A 418 -1.30 -14.18 16.55
C GLU A 418 -0.81 -14.69 17.91
N LEU A 419 -1.53 -15.67 18.46
CA LEU A 419 -1.12 -16.46 19.61
C LEU A 419 -0.69 -17.84 19.12
N SER A 420 0.53 -18.25 19.43
CA SER A 420 1.10 -19.51 18.94
C SER A 420 1.92 -20.22 20.00
N GLN A 421 2.06 -21.56 19.83
CA GLN A 421 2.92 -22.40 20.66
C GLN A 421 4.17 -22.76 19.85
N PRO A 422 5.39 -22.60 20.39
CA PRO A 422 6.59 -23.10 19.76
C PRO A 422 6.60 -24.63 19.71
N GLY A 423 6.93 -25.18 18.55
CA GLY A 423 7.05 -26.60 18.32
C GLY A 423 8.37 -26.93 17.61
N GLU A 424 8.82 -28.18 17.74
CA GLU A 424 9.96 -28.68 16.98
C GLU A 424 9.45 -29.50 15.79
N ALA A 425 9.78 -29.07 14.58
CA ALA A 425 9.53 -29.85 13.38
C ALA A 425 10.42 -29.37 12.24
N ASP A 426 10.74 -30.26 11.30
CA ASP A 426 11.15 -29.86 9.99
C ASP A 426 9.92 -29.29 9.29
N TRP A 427 10.01 -28.04 8.86
CA TRP A 427 8.93 -27.36 8.16
C TRP A 427 9.12 -27.46 6.66
N THR A 428 8.07 -27.90 5.97
CA THR A 428 8.02 -27.97 4.52
C THR A 428 6.78 -27.25 4.04
N GLU A 429 6.96 -26.36 3.10
CA GLU A 429 5.89 -25.63 2.45
C GLU A 429 6.11 -25.62 0.94
N GLY A 430 5.05 -25.84 0.18
CA GLY A 430 5.04 -25.79 -1.27
C GLY A 430 3.85 -24.98 -1.75
N ALA A 431 3.81 -24.67 -3.03
CA ALA A 431 2.73 -23.90 -3.62
C ALA A 431 1.35 -24.58 -3.48
N GLU A 432 1.34 -25.91 -3.34
CA GLU A 432 0.10 -26.67 -3.11
C GLU A 432 -0.47 -26.47 -1.70
N LEU A 433 0.37 -26.27 -0.69
CA LEU A 433 -0.07 -25.99 0.67
C LEU A 433 -0.70 -24.61 0.79
N ASP A 434 -0.30 -23.71 -0.06
CA ASP A 434 -0.80 -22.34 -0.13
C ASP A 434 -2.28 -22.26 -0.51
N GLU A 435 -2.75 -23.17 -1.35
CA GLU A 435 -4.16 -23.28 -1.72
C GLU A 435 -5.04 -23.64 -0.52
N ALA A 436 -4.48 -24.33 0.47
CA ALA A 436 -5.23 -24.84 1.59
C ALA A 436 -5.17 -23.96 2.84
N THR A 437 -4.15 -23.14 3.01
CA THR A 437 -3.83 -22.61 4.34
C THR A 437 -3.65 -21.11 4.46
N THR A 438 -3.55 -20.35 3.38
CA THR A 438 -3.29 -18.90 3.45
C THR A 438 -2.07 -18.49 4.30
N THR A 439 -1.15 -19.41 4.56
CA THR A 439 -0.02 -19.19 5.48
C THR A 439 1.17 -18.47 4.87
N ILE A 440 1.09 -18.08 3.61
CA ILE A 440 2.12 -17.28 2.94
C ILE A 440 1.57 -15.89 2.71
N ASP A 441 2.17 -14.92 3.39
CA ASP A 441 1.91 -13.51 3.18
C ASP A 441 2.73 -13.00 2.00
N PHE A 442 2.05 -12.38 1.05
CA PHE A 442 2.67 -11.67 -0.02
C PHE A 442 2.72 -10.19 0.32
N THR A 443 3.91 -9.64 0.39
CA THR A 443 4.12 -8.22 0.68
C THR A 443 3.95 -7.33 -0.55
N SER A 444 3.82 -7.92 -1.74
CA SER A 444 3.49 -7.20 -2.97
C SER A 444 2.21 -7.77 -3.58
N PRO A 445 1.04 -7.27 -3.19
CA PRO A 445 -0.27 -7.83 -3.57
C PRO A 445 -0.58 -7.73 -5.06
N ALA A 446 0.11 -6.87 -5.81
CA ALA A 446 -0.22 -6.63 -7.20
C ALA A 446 0.15 -7.78 -8.15
N TYR A 447 1.12 -8.65 -7.80
CA TYR A 447 1.72 -9.60 -8.74
C TYR A 447 1.99 -10.97 -8.15
N ASP A 448 1.25 -11.25 -7.13
CA ASP A 448 1.18 -12.54 -6.53
C ASP A 448 0.34 -13.47 -7.41
N TYR A 449 0.99 -14.06 -8.37
CA TYR A 449 0.41 -15.16 -9.10
C TYR A 449 0.59 -16.47 -8.32
N ARG A 450 -0.28 -16.70 -7.36
CA ARG A 450 -0.66 -18.07 -7.10
C ARG A 450 -1.17 -18.60 -8.42
N SER A 451 -0.45 -19.52 -9.01
CA SER A 451 -0.88 -20.39 -10.08
C SER A 451 -2.30 -20.15 -10.52
N SER A 452 -2.50 -19.29 -11.40
CA SER A 452 -3.79 -19.25 -12.05
C SER A 452 -3.91 -20.48 -12.94
N ALA A 453 -5.13 -20.92 -13.14
CA ALA A 453 -5.50 -21.87 -14.19
C ALA A 453 -4.95 -21.47 -15.59
N GLN A 454 -4.41 -20.27 -15.74
CA GLN A 454 -3.70 -19.79 -16.94
C GLN A 454 -2.39 -20.51 -17.22
N TYR A 455 -1.77 -21.13 -16.20
CA TYR A 455 -0.46 -21.78 -16.34
C TYR A 455 -0.54 -23.29 -16.09
N SER A 456 -1.54 -23.93 -16.64
CA SER A 456 -1.81 -25.38 -16.52
C SER A 456 -0.78 -26.30 -17.18
N ILE A 457 0.47 -25.88 -17.34
CA ILE A 457 1.52 -26.72 -17.88
C ILE A 457 2.68 -26.87 -16.91
N SER A 458 3.15 -28.10 -16.78
CA SER A 458 4.21 -28.56 -15.87
C SER A 458 5.55 -27.80 -15.95
N ARG A 459 5.71 -26.91 -16.87
CA ARG A 459 6.92 -26.07 -16.95
C ARG A 459 6.93 -24.90 -15.97
N PHE A 460 5.78 -24.56 -15.37
CA PHE A 460 5.67 -23.42 -14.44
C PHE A 460 5.66 -23.84 -12.98
N TRP A 461 5.55 -25.12 -12.70
CA TRP A 461 5.69 -25.70 -11.37
C TRP A 461 6.55 -26.95 -11.39
N ARG A 462 7.08 -27.35 -10.26
CA ARG A 462 7.93 -28.51 -10.10
C ARG A 462 7.15 -29.71 -9.57
N SER A 463 6.38 -29.53 -8.52
CA SER A 463 5.53 -30.53 -7.91
C SER A 463 4.08 -30.02 -7.84
N GLY A 464 3.11 -30.91 -7.63
CA GLY A 464 1.71 -30.55 -7.56
C GLY A 464 1.15 -29.90 -8.81
N THR A 465 0.47 -28.78 -8.69
CA THR A 465 -0.21 -28.05 -9.77
C THR A 465 0.18 -26.59 -9.88
N HIS A 466 0.96 -26.06 -8.92
CA HIS A 466 1.18 -24.63 -8.74
C HIS A 466 2.63 -24.30 -8.30
N ALA A 467 3.08 -23.09 -8.52
CA ALA A 467 4.32 -22.53 -8.01
C ALA A 467 4.13 -21.05 -7.69
N PHE A 468 4.85 -20.53 -6.73
CA PHE A 468 4.89 -19.09 -6.49
C PHE A 468 5.58 -18.39 -7.65
N ARG A 469 5.10 -17.21 -8.00
CA ARG A 469 5.73 -16.39 -9.02
C ARG A 469 5.99 -14.99 -8.50
N LEU A 470 7.23 -14.55 -8.62
CA LEU A 470 7.64 -13.19 -8.33
C LEU A 470 8.06 -12.51 -9.64
N ALA A 471 7.35 -11.47 -10.04
CA ALA A 471 7.57 -10.78 -11.31
C ALA A 471 7.18 -9.30 -11.19
N PHE A 472 7.84 -8.46 -11.99
CA PHE A 472 7.48 -7.04 -12.03
C PHE A 472 6.14 -6.82 -12.72
N PRO A 473 5.38 -5.80 -12.26
CA PRO A 473 4.07 -5.46 -12.82
C PRO A 473 4.17 -4.98 -14.26
N SER A 474 5.04 -4.03 -14.50
CA SER A 474 5.15 -3.34 -15.77
C SER A 474 6.57 -3.40 -16.31
N GLN A 475 6.72 -3.12 -17.59
CA GLN A 475 8.00 -2.92 -18.24
C GLN A 475 8.48 -1.48 -17.99
N ALA A 476 8.86 -1.14 -16.76
CA ALA A 476 9.45 0.17 -16.47
C ALA A 476 10.93 0.20 -16.89
N VAL A 477 11.29 1.19 -17.68
CA VAL A 477 12.68 1.32 -18.21
C VAL A 477 13.52 2.21 -17.32
N PHE A 478 12.92 3.13 -16.56
CA PHE A 478 13.64 4.18 -15.86
C PHE A 478 13.58 4.10 -14.34
N ALA A 479 12.53 3.50 -13.77
CA ALA A 479 12.41 3.37 -12.33
C ALA A 479 13.08 2.10 -11.81
N ALA A 480 13.71 2.18 -10.65
CA ALA A 480 14.03 1.00 -9.86
C ALA A 480 12.73 0.28 -9.48
N GLN A 481 12.74 -1.03 -9.51
CA GLN A 481 11.59 -1.84 -9.08
C GLN A 481 12.05 -2.90 -8.09
N VAL A 482 11.23 -3.12 -7.08
CA VAL A 482 11.43 -4.15 -6.06
C VAL A 482 10.11 -4.85 -5.83
N GLU A 483 10.13 -6.17 -5.94
CA GLU A 483 9.00 -7.04 -5.64
C GLU A 483 9.45 -8.09 -4.65
N SER A 484 8.63 -8.41 -3.67
CA SER A 484 8.98 -9.43 -2.68
C SER A 484 7.75 -10.17 -2.19
N PHE A 485 7.95 -11.38 -1.71
CA PHE A 485 7.00 -12.05 -0.84
C PHE A 485 7.70 -12.65 0.37
N GLU A 486 7.02 -12.66 1.49
CA GLU A 486 7.48 -13.18 2.76
C GLU A 486 6.76 -14.48 3.08
N LEU A 487 7.49 -15.45 3.66
CA LEU A 487 6.87 -16.65 4.16
C LEU A 487 6.03 -16.33 5.40
N GLY A 488 4.78 -16.80 5.43
CA GLY A 488 3.83 -16.51 6.52
C GLY A 488 4.17 -17.16 7.85
N ARG A 489 5.21 -18.03 7.87
CA ARG A 489 5.65 -18.71 9.08
C ARG A 489 6.95 -18.13 9.61
N SER A 490 6.94 -17.75 10.88
CA SER A 490 8.15 -17.40 11.60
C SER A 490 8.83 -18.67 12.09
N ILE A 491 10.14 -18.70 12.00
CA ILE A 491 10.99 -19.83 12.37
C ILE A 491 12.06 -19.38 13.37
N ILE A 492 12.51 -20.31 14.22
CA ILE A 492 13.66 -20.11 15.10
C ILE A 492 14.77 -21.06 14.62
N PRO A 493 15.73 -20.55 13.79
CA PRO A 493 16.78 -21.38 13.25
C PRO A 493 17.67 -21.97 14.35
N GLN A 494 17.89 -23.28 14.32
CA GLN A 494 18.83 -23.99 15.18
C GLN A 494 20.20 -24.16 14.52
N PRO A 495 21.24 -24.59 15.21
CA PRO A 495 22.54 -24.86 14.60
C PRO A 495 22.44 -25.78 13.38
N GLY A 496 22.92 -25.29 12.23
CA GLY A 496 22.85 -26.02 10.97
C GLY A 496 21.53 -25.92 10.21
N ALA A 497 20.66 -24.98 10.57
CA ALA A 497 19.42 -24.72 9.85
C ALA A 497 19.67 -24.35 8.38
N GLN A 498 18.79 -24.82 7.51
CA GLN A 498 18.88 -24.60 6.07
C GLN A 498 17.52 -24.23 5.49
N LEU A 499 17.49 -23.23 4.62
CA LEU A 499 16.40 -22.93 3.70
C LEU A 499 16.66 -23.66 2.39
N THR A 500 15.73 -24.48 1.96
CA THR A 500 15.76 -25.14 0.66
C THR A 500 14.55 -24.71 -0.15
N TYR A 501 14.76 -24.40 -1.43
CA TYR A 501 13.69 -24.12 -2.38
C TYR A 501 14.13 -24.51 -3.79
N TYR A 502 13.15 -24.64 -4.67
CA TYR A 502 13.42 -24.82 -6.10
C TYR A 502 12.99 -23.56 -6.83
N ALA A 503 13.86 -23.04 -7.69
CA ALA A 503 13.55 -21.88 -8.49
C ALA A 503 13.82 -22.13 -9.97
N ARG A 504 12.96 -21.56 -10.80
CA ARG A 504 13.13 -21.49 -12.25
C ARG A 504 13.11 -20.04 -12.67
N LEU A 505 14.22 -19.60 -13.25
CA LEU A 505 14.33 -18.24 -13.77
C LEU A 505 13.52 -18.12 -15.05
N GLY A 506 12.58 -17.19 -15.06
CA GLY A 506 11.89 -16.74 -16.26
C GLY A 506 12.70 -15.69 -17.01
N LEU A 507 12.06 -15.03 -17.96
CA LEU A 507 12.67 -13.91 -18.68
C LEU A 507 12.84 -12.73 -17.74
N MET A 508 14.06 -12.28 -17.60
CA MET A 508 14.45 -11.12 -16.81
C MET A 508 15.65 -10.44 -17.46
N ALA A 509 15.75 -9.13 -17.32
CA ALA A 509 16.97 -8.43 -17.73
C ALA A 509 18.16 -8.94 -16.90
N ASP A 510 19.36 -8.93 -17.49
CA ASP A 510 20.58 -9.36 -16.83
C ASP A 510 20.98 -8.49 -15.62
N THR A 511 20.43 -7.28 -15.54
CA THR A 511 20.56 -6.35 -14.43
C THR A 511 19.58 -6.62 -13.28
N THR A 512 18.58 -7.48 -13.50
CA THR A 512 17.65 -7.90 -12.46
C THR A 512 18.33 -8.89 -11.52
N THR A 513 18.08 -8.78 -10.22
CA THR A 513 18.57 -9.71 -9.22
C THR A 513 17.42 -10.34 -8.45
N PHE A 514 17.54 -11.63 -8.20
CA PHE A 514 16.67 -12.37 -7.29
C PHE A 514 17.50 -12.85 -6.10
N LYS A 515 16.95 -12.76 -4.88
CA LYS A 515 17.64 -13.18 -3.67
C LYS A 515 16.67 -13.60 -2.58
N ALA A 516 17.13 -14.47 -1.66
CA ALA A 516 16.45 -14.77 -0.43
C ALA A 516 17.08 -13.96 0.72
N GLN A 517 16.25 -13.44 1.60
CA GLN A 517 16.66 -12.60 2.73
C GLN A 517 16.02 -13.11 4.02
N ARG A 518 16.64 -12.78 5.17
CA ARG A 518 16.07 -12.98 6.49
C ARG A 518 15.98 -11.68 7.27
N SER A 519 15.04 -11.61 8.19
CA SER A 519 14.94 -10.59 9.22
C SER A 519 14.86 -11.25 10.59
N VAL A 520 15.52 -10.64 11.59
CA VAL A 520 15.46 -11.06 13.00
C VAL A 520 14.88 -9.95 13.90
N ASP A 521 14.36 -8.90 13.30
CA ASP A 521 13.82 -7.71 13.95
C ASP A 521 12.38 -7.39 13.49
N GLY A 522 11.61 -8.44 13.17
CA GLY A 522 10.22 -8.32 12.77
C GLY A 522 10.00 -7.69 11.38
N GLY A 523 11.00 -7.75 10.48
CA GLY A 523 10.92 -7.18 9.14
C GLY A 523 11.46 -5.76 9.02
N ALA A 524 11.95 -5.16 10.12
CA ALA A 524 12.52 -3.81 10.10
C ALA A 524 13.82 -3.74 9.29
N THR A 525 14.67 -4.75 9.37
CA THR A 525 15.85 -4.88 8.53
C THR A 525 15.96 -6.27 7.90
N TRP A 526 16.51 -6.33 6.69
CA TRP A 526 16.64 -7.56 5.91
C TRP A 526 18.08 -7.81 5.50
N LEU A 527 18.55 -9.03 5.73
CA LEU A 527 19.91 -9.46 5.40
C LEU A 527 19.86 -10.54 4.31
N ASP A 528 20.68 -10.39 3.29
CA ASP A 528 20.80 -11.40 2.22
C ASP A 528 21.32 -12.72 2.78
N LEU A 529 20.67 -13.82 2.43
CA LEU A 529 21.19 -15.15 2.75
C LEU A 529 22.40 -15.45 1.86
N PRO A 530 23.50 -15.98 2.43
CA PRO A 530 24.70 -16.27 1.68
C PRO A 530 24.45 -17.22 0.50
N GLY A 531 24.86 -16.83 -0.70
CA GLY A 531 24.68 -17.62 -1.91
C GLY A 531 23.29 -17.55 -2.54
N SER A 532 22.42 -16.66 -2.06
CA SER A 532 21.05 -16.53 -2.58
C SER A 532 20.94 -15.70 -3.85
N ILE A 533 21.93 -14.88 -4.19
CA ILE A 533 21.83 -13.90 -5.28
C ILE A 533 21.92 -14.59 -6.63
N LEU A 534 20.86 -14.45 -7.44
CA LEU A 534 20.77 -14.91 -8.81
C LEU A 534 20.59 -13.72 -9.75
N ALA A 535 21.38 -13.66 -10.81
CA ALA A 535 21.22 -12.64 -11.86
C ALA A 535 20.11 -13.06 -12.85
N GLY A 536 19.43 -12.10 -13.40
CA GLY A 536 18.43 -12.29 -14.44
C GLY A 536 19.01 -12.91 -15.70
N THR A 537 18.16 -13.46 -16.52
CA THR A 537 18.51 -14.09 -17.81
C THR A 537 17.47 -13.75 -18.87
N PHE A 538 17.94 -13.53 -20.10
CA PHE A 538 17.06 -13.34 -21.26
C PHE A 538 16.48 -14.66 -21.79
N ASN A 539 16.79 -15.79 -21.13
CA ASN A 539 16.29 -17.09 -21.52
C ASN A 539 15.41 -17.68 -20.41
N PHE A 540 14.26 -18.18 -20.78
CA PHE A 540 13.43 -18.96 -19.87
C PHE A 540 14.14 -20.26 -19.51
N GLY A 541 14.42 -20.46 -18.22
CA GLY A 541 15.14 -21.63 -17.72
C GLY A 541 14.44 -22.94 -18.12
N SER A 542 15.22 -23.98 -18.45
CA SER A 542 14.69 -25.27 -18.91
C SER A 542 14.03 -26.08 -17.79
N SER A 543 14.44 -25.89 -16.53
CA SER A 543 13.96 -26.66 -15.37
C SER A 543 14.16 -25.89 -14.08
N PHE A 544 13.42 -26.30 -13.05
CA PHE A 544 13.66 -25.85 -11.69
C PHE A 544 15.01 -26.35 -11.17
N GLN A 545 15.76 -25.47 -10.54
CA GLN A 545 17.03 -25.76 -9.90
C GLN A 545 16.85 -25.73 -8.38
N LYS A 546 17.49 -26.66 -7.66
CA LYS A 546 17.48 -26.71 -6.21
C LYS A 546 18.50 -25.72 -5.64
N TYR A 547 18.08 -24.91 -4.69
CA TYR A 547 18.91 -24.03 -3.88
C TYR A 547 18.81 -24.47 -2.43
N THR A 548 19.95 -24.57 -1.75
CA THR A 548 20.02 -24.85 -0.32
C THR A 548 20.95 -23.83 0.31
N LEU A 549 20.39 -22.98 1.15
CA LEU A 549 21.09 -21.84 1.74
C LEU A 549 21.22 -22.06 3.25
N PRO A 550 22.37 -21.76 3.85
CA PRO A 550 22.49 -21.76 5.30
C PRO A 550 21.57 -20.67 5.87
N LEU A 551 20.81 -21.03 6.87
CA LEU A 551 20.01 -20.11 7.66
C LEU A 551 20.73 -19.90 9.00
N PRO A 552 21.38 -18.74 9.20
CA PRO A 552 22.16 -18.52 10.41
C PRO A 552 21.29 -18.65 11.68
N GLU A 553 21.85 -19.27 12.70
CA GLU A 553 21.23 -19.39 14.01
C GLU A 553 20.77 -18.03 14.55
N ALA A 554 19.65 -18.00 15.21
CA ALA A 554 19.08 -16.83 15.90
C ALA A 554 18.37 -17.26 17.17
N GLU A 555 18.47 -16.47 18.22
CA GLU A 555 17.81 -16.72 19.50
C GLU A 555 16.30 -16.41 19.44
N GLY A 556 15.85 -15.65 18.43
CA GLY A 556 14.47 -15.20 18.26
C GLY A 556 13.88 -15.59 16.90
N LEU A 557 12.65 -15.15 16.71
CA LEU A 557 11.92 -15.39 15.47
C LEU A 557 12.66 -14.78 14.27
N THR A 558 12.75 -15.57 13.22
CA THR A 558 13.33 -15.18 11.94
C THR A 558 12.26 -15.22 10.87
N LEU A 559 12.07 -14.10 10.19
CA LEU A 559 11.27 -14.01 8.96
C LEU A 559 12.14 -14.31 7.75
N VAL A 560 11.55 -14.88 6.72
CA VAL A 560 12.23 -15.17 5.45
C VAL A 560 11.41 -14.59 4.31
N ARG A 561 12.07 -13.88 3.38
CA ARG A 561 11.43 -13.39 2.16
C ARG A 561 12.27 -13.67 0.92
N PHE A 562 11.60 -13.67 -0.21
CA PHE A 562 12.20 -13.66 -1.54
C PHE A 562 12.04 -12.28 -2.16
N LEU A 563 13.09 -11.75 -2.73
CA LEU A 563 13.14 -10.41 -3.30
C LEU A 563 13.60 -10.46 -4.75
N LEU A 564 12.87 -9.77 -5.62
CA LEU A 564 13.23 -9.49 -7.00
C LEU A 564 13.47 -8.00 -7.14
N SER A 565 14.62 -7.57 -7.62
CA SER A 565 14.95 -6.16 -7.76
C SER A 565 15.62 -5.84 -9.10
N LYS A 566 15.38 -4.65 -9.58
CA LYS A 566 15.95 -4.10 -10.80
C LYS A 566 16.45 -2.68 -10.53
N PRO A 567 17.68 -2.33 -10.96
CA PRO A 567 18.18 -0.96 -10.84
C PRO A 567 17.48 0.01 -11.81
N GLU A 568 17.63 1.29 -11.51
CA GLU A 568 17.24 2.39 -12.38
C GLU A 568 17.89 2.26 -13.77
N ALA A 569 17.23 2.81 -14.79
CA ALA A 569 17.66 2.80 -16.20
C ALA A 569 17.92 1.40 -16.81
N ALA A 570 17.59 0.33 -16.10
CA ALA A 570 17.67 -1.02 -16.63
C ALA A 570 16.35 -1.41 -17.30
N SER A 571 16.43 -2.03 -18.47
CA SER A 571 15.27 -2.69 -19.09
C SER A 571 14.82 -3.85 -18.20
N ASN A 572 13.51 -4.07 -18.10
CA ASN A 572 12.97 -5.27 -17.49
C ASN A 572 11.92 -5.93 -18.39
N TYR A 573 11.53 -7.11 -17.99
CA TYR A 573 10.38 -7.80 -18.51
C TYR A 573 9.34 -7.88 -17.39
N GLY A 574 8.24 -7.12 -17.52
CA GLY A 574 7.09 -7.21 -16.63
C GLY A 574 6.08 -8.25 -17.10
N VAL A 575 5.07 -8.51 -16.29
CA VAL A 575 3.97 -9.44 -16.64
C VAL A 575 3.19 -9.00 -17.87
N ASN A 576 3.21 -7.70 -18.19
CA ASN A 576 2.61 -7.11 -19.37
C ASN A 576 3.54 -7.09 -20.60
N THR A 577 4.76 -7.63 -20.51
CA THR A 577 5.69 -7.62 -21.64
C THR A 577 5.14 -8.45 -22.80
N SER A 578 5.05 -7.83 -23.95
CA SER A 578 4.47 -8.39 -25.18
C SER A 578 5.02 -9.78 -25.55
N GLY A 579 4.14 -10.75 -25.65
CA GLY A 579 4.46 -12.13 -26.04
C GLY A 579 5.20 -12.96 -24.99
N PHE A 580 5.57 -12.38 -23.85
CA PHE A 580 6.41 -13.03 -22.85
C PHE A 580 5.89 -12.91 -21.42
N GLY A 581 4.81 -12.16 -21.18
CA GLY A 581 4.29 -11.86 -19.86
C GLY A 581 4.10 -13.09 -18.97
N GLY A 582 3.62 -14.21 -19.52
CA GLY A 582 3.48 -15.46 -18.80
C GLY A 582 4.80 -16.15 -18.40
N THR A 583 5.95 -15.73 -18.94
CA THR A 583 7.25 -16.36 -18.71
C THR A 583 8.25 -15.47 -17.99
N THR A 584 7.83 -14.29 -17.53
CA THR A 584 8.70 -13.32 -16.85
C THR A 584 8.81 -13.60 -15.34
N GLY A 585 9.88 -13.13 -14.71
CA GLY A 585 10.11 -13.24 -13.29
C GLY A 585 10.74 -14.55 -12.83
N VAL A 586 10.51 -14.93 -11.59
CA VAL A 586 11.03 -16.17 -10.96
C VAL A 586 9.86 -17.02 -10.51
N PHE A 587 9.91 -18.30 -10.81
CA PHE A 587 8.98 -19.30 -10.30
C PHE A 587 9.66 -20.06 -9.17
N ILE A 588 9.02 -20.15 -8.01
CA ILE A 588 9.55 -20.74 -6.78
C ILE A 588 8.61 -21.83 -6.30
N ASP A 589 9.17 -22.96 -5.88
CA ASP A 589 8.40 -24.14 -5.54
C ASP A 589 9.11 -24.98 -4.48
N ASP A 590 8.37 -25.86 -3.77
CA ASP A 590 8.89 -26.78 -2.77
C ASP A 590 9.82 -26.10 -1.74
N ILE A 591 9.34 -25.05 -1.11
CA ILE A 591 10.07 -24.34 -0.07
C ILE A 591 10.07 -25.19 1.22
N SER A 592 11.23 -25.36 1.84
CA SER A 592 11.38 -26.10 3.07
C SER A 592 12.47 -25.52 3.96
N VAL A 593 12.30 -25.67 5.26
CA VAL A 593 13.30 -25.32 6.27
C VAL A 593 13.60 -26.56 7.09
N SER A 594 14.87 -26.81 7.37
CA SER A 594 15.28 -27.90 8.25
C SER A 594 16.11 -27.38 9.42
N ASN A 595 16.14 -28.14 10.53
CA ASN A 595 16.75 -27.79 11.80
C ASN A 595 16.28 -26.44 12.34
N ALA A 596 14.98 -26.26 12.41
CA ALA A 596 14.36 -25.07 12.96
C ALA A 596 13.15 -25.43 13.84
N LYS A 597 12.88 -24.62 14.83
CA LYS A 597 11.58 -24.60 15.51
C LYS A 597 10.61 -23.78 14.71
N VAL A 598 9.37 -24.19 14.63
CA VAL A 598 8.29 -23.52 13.91
C VAL A 598 7.16 -23.28 14.88
N LEU A 599 6.43 -22.17 14.75
CA LEU A 599 5.20 -21.96 15.50
C LEU A 599 4.12 -22.90 14.93
N MET A 600 3.76 -23.93 15.73
CA MET A 600 2.95 -25.07 15.27
C MET A 600 1.44 -24.85 15.33
N SER A 601 0.97 -24.05 16.30
CA SER A 601 -0.46 -23.76 16.47
C SER A 601 -0.61 -22.25 16.57
N SER A 602 -1.30 -21.64 15.64
CA SER A 602 -1.59 -20.22 15.70
C SER A 602 -3.09 -19.98 15.64
N THR A 603 -3.56 -19.09 16.48
CA THR A 603 -4.88 -18.49 16.38
C THR A 603 -4.67 -17.05 15.96
N ILE A 604 -5.28 -16.64 14.85
CA ILE A 604 -5.24 -15.26 14.38
C ILE A 604 -6.59 -14.63 14.70
N SER A 605 -6.56 -13.51 15.39
CA SER A 605 -7.73 -12.73 15.75
C SER A 605 -7.56 -11.30 15.22
N SER A 606 -8.66 -10.67 14.80
CA SER A 606 -8.68 -9.27 14.36
C SER A 606 -9.15 -8.40 15.51
N LEU A 607 -8.50 -7.23 15.67
CA LEU A 607 -8.85 -6.23 16.65
C LEU A 607 -9.22 -4.92 15.95
N ASP A 608 -10.13 -4.19 16.55
CA ASP A 608 -10.46 -2.84 16.11
C ASP A 608 -9.32 -1.87 16.46
N ARG A 609 -9.30 -0.74 15.76
CA ARG A 609 -8.26 0.30 15.90
C ARG A 609 -8.10 0.81 17.35
N ASP A 610 -9.22 0.94 18.05
CA ASP A 610 -9.27 1.56 19.38
C ASP A 610 -9.02 0.55 20.52
N ASP A 611 -8.97 -0.75 20.19
CA ASP A 611 -8.67 -1.81 21.14
C ASP A 611 -7.16 -1.87 21.40
N GLN A 612 -6.73 -1.44 22.57
CA GLN A 612 -5.31 -1.50 22.98
C GLN A 612 -5.03 -2.64 23.96
N GLU A 613 -6.04 -3.37 24.36
CA GLU A 613 -5.98 -4.46 25.31
C GLU A 613 -6.25 -5.80 24.66
N LEU A 614 -5.48 -6.80 25.04
CA LEU A 614 -5.53 -8.16 24.52
C LEU A 614 -5.74 -9.11 25.70
N ASN A 615 -6.87 -9.77 25.76
CA ASN A 615 -7.06 -10.85 26.72
C ASN A 615 -6.57 -12.17 26.11
N ILE A 616 -5.52 -12.75 26.69
CA ILE A 616 -4.91 -13.98 26.15
C ILE A 616 -5.89 -15.16 26.14
N ASN A 617 -6.80 -15.27 27.13
CA ASN A 617 -7.77 -16.36 27.15
C ASN A 617 -8.83 -16.23 26.07
N GLU A 618 -9.28 -15.01 25.77
CA GLU A 618 -10.17 -14.76 24.64
C GLU A 618 -9.50 -15.13 23.32
N LEU A 619 -8.22 -14.78 23.17
CA LEU A 619 -7.43 -15.20 22.01
C LEU A 619 -7.26 -16.73 21.91
N ALA A 620 -7.23 -17.43 23.05
CA ALA A 620 -7.16 -18.88 23.10
C ALA A 620 -8.54 -19.57 22.95
N GLY A 621 -9.64 -18.82 22.80
CA GLY A 621 -11.00 -19.33 22.65
C GLY A 621 -11.72 -19.58 23.97
N ASP A 622 -11.51 -18.70 24.95
CA ASP A 622 -12.12 -18.74 26.29
C ASP A 622 -11.83 -20.05 27.08
N ILE A 623 -10.63 -20.56 26.92
CA ILE A 623 -10.17 -21.76 27.65
C ILE A 623 -9.00 -21.46 28.59
N ASP A 624 -8.94 -22.10 29.72
CA ASP A 624 -7.79 -22.04 30.59
C ASP A 624 -6.55 -22.59 29.90
N LEU A 625 -5.45 -21.85 29.97
CA LEU A 625 -4.20 -22.24 29.34
C LEU A 625 -3.52 -23.35 30.15
N PRO A 626 -2.96 -24.39 29.52
CA PRO A 626 -2.26 -25.45 30.21
C PRO A 626 -1.01 -24.94 30.95
N LEU A 627 -0.87 -25.33 32.23
CA LEU A 627 0.28 -24.96 33.05
C LEU A 627 1.60 -25.46 32.45
N GLY A 628 2.63 -24.63 32.51
CA GLY A 628 3.99 -24.93 32.05
C GLY A 628 4.15 -24.93 30.54
N GLN A 629 3.14 -24.52 29.79
CA GLN A 629 3.24 -24.33 28.34
C GLN A 629 3.83 -22.97 28.02
N GLU A 630 4.67 -22.93 27.00
CA GLU A 630 5.22 -21.69 26.40
C GLU A 630 4.33 -21.24 25.26
N TYR A 631 4.12 -19.93 25.15
CA TYR A 631 3.40 -19.27 24.07
C TYR A 631 4.19 -18.08 23.55
N SER A 632 3.88 -17.70 22.33
CA SER A 632 4.38 -16.50 21.68
C SER A 632 3.20 -15.69 21.16
N LEU A 633 3.12 -14.42 21.54
CA LEU A 633 2.10 -13.46 21.09
C LEU A 633 2.76 -12.39 20.24
N ARG A 634 2.19 -12.11 19.09
CA ARG A 634 2.63 -11.00 18.23
C ARG A 634 1.45 -10.28 17.60
N ILE A 635 1.66 -9.04 17.20
CA ILE A 635 0.63 -8.17 16.63
C ILE A 635 1.15 -7.48 15.39
N ARG A 636 0.30 -7.25 14.40
CA ARG A 636 0.62 -6.43 13.23
C ARG A 636 -0.52 -5.47 12.88
N PRO A 637 -0.20 -4.27 12.35
CA PRO A 637 -1.22 -3.31 11.95
C PRO A 637 -1.79 -3.64 10.57
N LEU A 638 -3.05 -3.24 10.36
CA LEU A 638 -3.76 -3.30 9.09
C LEU A 638 -4.04 -1.88 8.59
N ILE A 639 -3.86 -1.64 7.30
CA ILE A 639 -4.28 -0.41 6.63
C ILE A 639 -4.95 -0.79 5.30
N GLY A 640 -6.23 -0.50 5.16
CA GLY A 640 -7.03 -0.97 4.03
C GLY A 640 -7.08 -2.51 4.00
N SER A 641 -6.63 -3.11 2.91
CA SER A 641 -6.49 -4.56 2.75
C SER A 641 -5.07 -5.08 3.01
N SER A 642 -4.15 -4.23 3.42
CA SER A 642 -2.74 -4.58 3.60
C SER A 642 -2.42 -4.87 5.05
N SER A 643 -1.70 -5.96 5.31
CA SER A 643 -1.05 -6.27 6.57
C SER A 643 0.42 -5.88 6.53
N PHE A 644 0.95 -5.48 7.68
CA PHE A 644 2.34 -5.05 7.81
C PHE A 644 3.17 -6.04 8.61
N ALA A 645 4.45 -5.70 8.83
CA ALA A 645 5.35 -6.54 9.60
C ALA A 645 4.81 -6.78 11.02
N TRP A 646 5.00 -8.01 11.50
CA TRP A 646 4.70 -8.38 12.87
C TRP A 646 5.60 -7.64 13.86
N SER A 647 5.06 -7.32 15.03
CA SER A 647 5.85 -6.84 16.17
C SER A 647 6.90 -7.87 16.59
N GLN A 648 7.86 -7.46 17.42
CA GLN A 648 8.61 -8.42 18.20
C GLN A 648 7.63 -9.22 19.05
N PRO A 649 7.82 -10.54 19.17
CA PRO A 649 6.93 -11.37 19.95
C PRO A 649 7.08 -11.09 21.45
N LEU A 650 5.99 -11.26 22.16
CA LEU A 650 5.98 -11.42 23.61
C LEU A 650 5.91 -12.91 23.91
N ASP A 651 7.01 -13.48 24.36
CA ASP A 651 7.06 -14.88 24.78
C ASP A 651 6.71 -14.98 26.26
N PHE A 652 5.86 -15.95 26.60
CA PHE A 652 5.46 -16.17 27.99
C PHE A 652 5.25 -17.64 28.28
N VAL A 653 5.34 -18.00 29.58
CA VAL A 653 5.04 -19.32 30.10
C VAL A 653 3.80 -19.25 30.99
N VAL A 654 2.95 -20.27 30.89
CA VAL A 654 1.75 -20.37 31.75
C VAL A 654 2.13 -20.90 33.11
N VAL A 655 1.84 -20.12 34.14
CA VAL A 655 2.15 -20.45 35.56
C VAL A 655 0.90 -20.70 36.38
N ASP A 656 1.07 -21.26 37.56
CA ASP A 656 -0.01 -21.45 38.52
C ASP A 656 -0.54 -20.10 39.01
N ASP A 657 -1.84 -19.95 39.11
CA ASP A 657 -2.54 -18.73 39.52
C ASP A 657 -2.11 -18.22 40.90
N ASP A 658 -1.60 -19.11 41.75
CA ASP A 658 -1.03 -18.76 43.06
C ASP A 658 0.24 -17.89 42.94
N LEU A 659 0.85 -17.76 41.73
CA LEU A 659 2.04 -16.96 41.45
C LEU A 659 1.71 -15.58 40.86
N LEU A 660 0.43 -15.18 40.82
CA LEU A 660 0.01 -13.90 40.32
C LEU A 660 0.80 -12.73 40.93
N THR A 661 1.24 -11.80 40.10
CA THR A 661 1.82 -10.54 40.58
C THR A 661 0.80 -9.72 41.37
N GLY A 662 1.28 -8.84 42.21
CA GLY A 662 0.41 -8.03 43.06
C GLY A 662 -0.67 -7.26 42.26
N PHE A 663 -0.34 -6.71 41.08
CA PHE A 663 -1.30 -6.00 40.22
C PHE A 663 -2.32 -6.96 39.59
N GLN A 664 -1.88 -8.09 39.04
CA GLN A 664 -2.76 -9.07 38.45
C GLN A 664 -3.76 -9.63 39.47
N LYS A 665 -3.28 -9.91 40.70
CA LYS A 665 -4.18 -10.34 41.78
C LYS A 665 -5.16 -9.24 42.15
N TRP A 666 -4.70 -7.98 42.20
CA TRP A 666 -5.51 -6.83 42.52
C TRP A 666 -6.64 -6.63 41.50
N THR A 667 -6.36 -6.73 40.18
CA THR A 667 -7.37 -6.57 39.11
C THR A 667 -8.24 -7.84 38.91
N THR A 668 -7.70 -9.03 39.09
CA THR A 668 -8.50 -10.25 38.86
C THR A 668 -9.29 -10.71 40.11
N VAL A 669 -8.80 -10.43 41.31
CA VAL A 669 -9.40 -10.91 42.58
C VAL A 669 -10.07 -9.77 43.35
N ASP A 670 -9.37 -8.65 43.54
CA ASP A 670 -9.87 -7.57 44.38
C ASP A 670 -10.83 -6.64 43.61
N PHE A 671 -10.55 -6.37 42.32
CA PHE A 671 -11.32 -5.48 41.47
C PHE A 671 -11.53 -6.06 40.05
N PRO A 672 -12.32 -7.12 39.90
CA PRO A 672 -12.50 -7.81 38.61
C PRO A 672 -13.21 -6.96 37.53
N GLU A 673 -13.78 -5.81 37.89
CA GLU A 673 -14.38 -4.86 36.99
C GLU A 673 -13.41 -3.74 36.59
N ALA A 674 -12.19 -3.69 37.18
CA ALA A 674 -11.16 -2.74 36.81
C ALA A 674 -10.49 -3.18 35.50
N GLY A 675 -10.14 -2.19 34.70
CA GLY A 675 -9.43 -2.43 33.44
C GLY A 675 -7.97 -2.83 33.63
N GLY A 676 -7.22 -2.79 32.55
CA GLY A 676 -5.80 -3.09 32.60
C GLY A 676 -4.94 -1.94 33.12
N PHE A 677 -3.63 -2.13 33.15
CA PHE A 677 -2.66 -1.21 33.78
C PHE A 677 -2.74 0.24 33.31
N LEU A 678 -3.11 0.49 32.05
CA LEU A 678 -3.27 1.83 31.47
C LEU A 678 -4.73 2.27 31.35
N ALA A 679 -5.69 1.44 31.75
CA ALA A 679 -7.10 1.81 31.75
C ALA A 679 -7.37 2.86 32.85
N ASP A 680 -8.47 3.57 32.71
CA ASP A 680 -9.02 4.54 33.65
C ASP A 680 -10.52 4.24 33.71
N SER A 681 -10.88 3.24 34.54
CA SER A 681 -12.24 2.67 34.56
C SER A 681 -13.29 3.58 35.17
N ASP A 682 -12.89 4.51 36.03
CA ASP A 682 -13.80 5.47 36.66
C ASP A 682 -13.76 6.88 36.07
N GLY A 683 -12.83 7.13 35.13
CA GLY A 683 -12.76 8.34 34.33
C GLY A 683 -12.21 9.56 35.08
N ASP A 684 -11.40 9.36 36.11
CA ASP A 684 -10.84 10.42 36.91
C ASP A 684 -9.50 10.98 36.37
N GLY A 685 -8.90 10.31 35.39
CA GLY A 685 -7.65 10.65 34.75
C GLY A 685 -6.41 9.98 35.33
N GLU A 686 -6.58 9.09 36.31
CA GLU A 686 -5.54 8.20 36.84
C GLU A 686 -5.74 6.79 36.26
N SER A 687 -4.65 6.12 35.89
CA SER A 687 -4.76 4.76 35.38
C SER A 687 -4.75 3.76 36.52
N GLU A 688 -5.36 2.58 36.31
CA GLU A 688 -5.36 1.48 37.31
C GLU A 688 -3.96 1.10 37.77
N GLY A 689 -2.96 1.19 36.89
CA GLY A 689 -1.56 0.99 37.27
C GLY A 689 -1.07 2.04 38.26
N LEU A 690 -1.47 3.30 38.11
CA LEU A 690 -1.16 4.37 39.04
C LEU A 690 -1.92 4.21 40.34
N GLU A 691 -3.21 3.87 40.29
CA GLU A 691 -4.05 3.63 41.45
C GLU A 691 -3.58 2.43 42.27
N TYR A 692 -3.24 1.31 41.61
CA TYR A 692 -2.61 0.18 42.26
C TYR A 692 -1.32 0.58 42.99
N ALA A 693 -0.46 1.34 42.30
CA ALA A 693 0.80 1.80 42.86
C ALA A 693 0.61 2.73 44.06
N LEU A 694 -0.38 3.58 44.00
CA LEU A 694 -0.68 4.58 45.05
C LEU A 694 -1.66 4.08 46.10
N GLY A 695 -2.31 2.93 45.87
CA GLY A 695 -3.25 2.30 46.78
C GLY A 695 -4.64 2.95 46.80
N THR A 696 -5.01 3.60 45.70
CA THR A 696 -6.35 4.16 45.46
C THR A 696 -7.29 3.14 44.85
N HIS A 697 -8.57 3.48 44.67
CA HIS A 697 -9.62 2.54 44.29
C HIS A 697 -9.98 2.72 42.80
N PRO A 698 -9.82 1.69 41.91
CA PRO A 698 -9.89 1.82 40.47
C PRO A 698 -11.30 2.07 39.89
N LEU A 699 -12.33 2.10 40.71
CA LEU A 699 -13.72 2.30 40.32
C LEU A 699 -14.38 3.46 41.05
N LEU A 700 -13.61 4.33 41.70
CA LEU A 700 -14.10 5.47 42.49
C LEU A 700 -13.37 6.77 42.14
N ALA A 701 -13.87 7.52 41.18
CA ALA A 701 -13.31 8.75 40.60
C ALA A 701 -12.95 9.89 41.62
N TYR A 702 -13.10 9.70 42.91
CA TYR A 702 -12.79 10.69 43.96
C TYR A 702 -11.82 10.12 44.99
N ASP A 703 -11.26 8.97 44.79
CA ASP A 703 -10.26 8.37 45.68
C ASP A 703 -8.84 8.82 45.27
N ILE A 704 -8.63 10.12 45.32
CA ILE A 704 -7.36 10.73 44.93
C ILE A 704 -6.38 10.67 46.11
N PRO A 705 -5.12 10.23 45.91
CA PRO A 705 -4.14 10.19 46.97
C PRO A 705 -3.83 11.58 47.52
N VAL A 706 -3.70 11.68 48.83
CA VAL A 706 -3.38 12.95 49.49
C VAL A 706 -1.99 13.42 49.09
N THR A 707 -1.94 14.28 48.09
CA THR A 707 -0.68 14.80 47.52
C THR A 707 -0.35 16.14 48.11
N SER A 708 0.84 16.30 48.65
CA SER A 708 1.36 17.61 49.04
C SER A 708 2.30 18.17 47.97
N VAL A 709 2.04 19.39 47.54
CA VAL A 709 2.89 20.09 46.58
C VAL A 709 3.66 21.18 47.32
N ASN A 710 4.98 21.15 47.25
CA ASN A 710 5.85 22.11 47.90
C ASN A 710 6.80 22.78 46.87
N ARG A 711 7.30 23.96 47.25
CA ARG A 711 8.32 24.65 46.49
C ARG A 711 9.46 25.04 47.42
N ASP A 712 10.66 24.64 47.08
CA ASP A 712 11.86 24.95 47.87
C ASP A 712 12.33 26.41 47.66
N THR A 713 13.32 26.80 48.41
CA THR A 713 13.92 28.18 48.32
C THR A 713 14.66 28.41 47.01
N ALA A 714 15.01 27.35 46.27
CA ALA A 714 15.60 27.42 44.94
C ALA A 714 14.55 27.45 43.83
N GLY A 715 13.25 27.40 44.19
CA GLY A 715 12.13 27.43 43.24
C GLY A 715 11.78 26.09 42.61
N ARG A 716 12.39 24.96 43.05
CA ARG A 716 12.07 23.61 42.56
C ARG A 716 10.74 23.16 43.14
N VAL A 717 9.92 22.52 42.30
CA VAL A 717 8.65 21.97 42.73
C VAL A 717 8.86 20.51 43.17
N SER A 718 8.22 20.12 44.25
CA SER A 718 8.15 18.73 44.68
C SER A 718 6.70 18.33 44.94
N ILE A 719 6.42 17.06 44.65
CA ILE A 719 5.17 16.38 45.03
C ILE A 719 5.49 15.25 46.00
N GLN A 720 4.63 15.02 46.97
CA GLN A 720 4.81 14.00 47.99
C GLN A 720 3.49 13.30 48.27
N ILE A 721 3.54 11.98 48.34
CA ILE A 721 2.40 11.12 48.66
C ILE A 721 2.77 10.23 49.84
N PRO A 722 1.98 10.22 50.94
CA PRO A 722 2.11 9.22 51.96
C PRO A 722 1.79 7.83 51.38
N LEU A 723 2.69 6.89 51.53
CA LEU A 723 2.54 5.55 50.98
C LEU A 723 3.16 4.54 51.96
N ASP A 724 2.35 3.64 52.49
CA ASP A 724 2.79 2.68 53.53
C ASP A 724 3.98 1.83 53.06
N HIS A 725 4.00 1.41 51.77
CA HIS A 725 5.09 0.67 51.17
C HIS A 725 5.01 0.75 49.62
N LEU A 726 6.12 0.63 48.95
CA LEU A 726 6.17 0.50 47.50
C LEU A 726 5.64 -0.88 47.10
N LYS A 727 4.82 -0.91 46.03
CA LYS A 727 4.32 -2.17 45.48
C LYS A 727 5.46 -2.92 44.80
N ALA A 728 5.57 -4.21 45.02
CA ALA A 728 6.57 -5.06 44.33
C ALA A 728 6.25 -5.13 42.81
N GLY A 729 7.29 -5.06 42.00
CA GLY A 729 7.12 -5.12 40.55
C GLY A 729 6.71 -3.79 39.89
N ILE A 730 6.60 -2.71 40.64
CA ILE A 730 6.31 -1.36 40.10
C ILE A 730 7.56 -0.48 40.19
N ASP A 731 7.89 0.19 39.12
CA ASP A 731 8.87 1.25 39.06
C ASP A 731 8.14 2.59 39.20
N TYR A 732 8.61 3.41 40.14
CA TYR A 732 8.03 4.71 40.44
C TYR A 732 8.90 5.80 39.88
N ASP A 733 8.41 6.54 38.92
CA ASP A 733 9.08 7.65 38.28
C ASP A 733 8.21 8.91 38.33
N ALA A 734 8.75 10.03 37.93
CA ALA A 734 8.01 11.28 37.79
C ALA A 734 8.54 12.07 36.62
N GLU A 735 7.66 12.81 35.98
CA GLU A 735 7.98 13.68 34.87
C GLU A 735 7.66 15.12 35.17
N TRP A 736 8.48 16.02 34.65
CA TRP A 736 8.25 17.46 34.78
C TRP A 736 8.03 18.13 33.44
N SER A 737 7.30 19.23 33.43
CA SER A 737 7.01 20.04 32.24
C SER A 737 7.02 21.54 32.60
N SER A 738 7.41 22.37 31.64
CA SER A 738 7.28 23.83 31.71
C SER A 738 6.09 24.36 30.91
N ASP A 739 5.45 23.55 30.09
CA ASP A 739 4.42 23.95 29.12
C ASP A 739 3.16 23.07 29.15
N LEU A 740 3.12 22.00 29.93
CA LEU A 740 2.07 20.98 30.01
C LEU A 740 1.92 20.13 28.71
N VAL A 741 2.82 20.29 27.75
CA VAL A 741 2.80 19.56 26.47
C VAL A 741 3.97 18.61 26.40
N SER A 742 5.16 19.10 26.69
CA SER A 742 6.41 18.31 26.66
C SER A 742 6.76 17.86 28.06
N TRP A 743 6.86 16.57 28.30
CA TRP A 743 7.18 15.95 29.58
C TRP A 743 8.53 15.23 29.51
N ALA A 744 9.34 15.33 30.57
CA ALA A 744 10.65 14.70 30.67
C ALA A 744 10.92 14.21 32.09
N SER A 745 11.54 13.06 32.24
CA SER A 745 12.03 12.53 33.53
C SER A 745 13.45 12.96 33.86
N ASP A 746 14.19 13.50 32.89
CA ASP A 746 15.57 13.95 33.10
C ASP A 746 15.71 14.99 34.21
N GLY A 747 16.51 14.66 35.23
CA GLY A 747 16.78 15.55 36.37
C GLY A 747 15.69 15.58 37.45
N VAL A 748 14.68 14.73 37.35
CA VAL A 748 13.71 14.48 38.43
C VAL A 748 14.35 13.51 39.43
N GLU A 749 14.28 13.84 40.71
CA GLU A 749 14.77 12.98 41.79
C GLU A 749 13.55 12.36 42.49
N VAL A 750 13.41 11.02 42.35
CA VAL A 750 12.38 10.24 43.03
C VAL A 750 12.99 9.54 44.24
N THR A 751 12.37 9.67 45.41
CA THR A 751 12.83 9.06 46.66
C THR A 751 11.66 8.52 47.47
N TYR A 752 11.90 7.40 48.18
CA TYR A 752 10.96 6.86 49.16
C TYR A 752 11.66 6.73 50.51
N SER A 753 11.16 7.43 51.53
CA SER A 753 11.66 7.33 52.89
C SER A 753 10.55 7.66 53.91
N ASP A 754 10.60 6.96 55.05
CA ASP A 754 9.70 7.19 56.17
C ASP A 754 8.18 7.16 55.80
N GLY A 755 7.82 6.28 54.87
CA GLY A 755 6.43 6.17 54.41
C GLY A 755 5.96 7.31 53.50
N VAL A 756 6.90 8.02 52.83
CA VAL A 756 6.58 9.08 51.89
C VAL A 756 7.33 8.89 50.60
N LEU A 757 6.59 8.78 49.51
CA LEU A 757 7.11 8.82 48.14
C LEU A 757 7.20 10.30 47.73
N SER A 758 8.36 10.73 47.27
CA SER A 758 8.63 12.14 46.93
C SER A 758 9.29 12.25 45.56
N ALA A 759 8.83 13.17 44.73
CA ALA A 759 9.50 13.55 43.50
C ALA A 759 9.89 15.05 43.54
N LEU A 760 11.08 15.38 43.09
CA LEU A 760 11.61 16.75 43.06
C LEU A 760 12.04 17.09 41.62
N ALA A 761 11.43 18.11 41.05
CA ALA A 761 11.76 18.62 39.73
C ALA A 761 13.16 19.26 39.66
N PRO A 762 13.82 19.29 38.53
CA PRO A 762 15.08 19.99 38.34
C PRO A 762 14.93 21.51 38.57
N ALA A 763 16.04 22.20 38.88
CA ALA A 763 16.04 23.63 39.07
C ALA A 763 15.69 24.37 37.78
N SER A 764 14.73 25.27 37.83
CA SER A 764 14.28 26.07 36.69
C SER A 764 14.60 27.56 36.88
N PRO A 765 14.72 28.33 35.79
CA PRO A 765 14.91 29.79 35.89
C PRO A 765 13.85 30.45 36.72
N PRO A 766 14.18 31.53 37.47
CA PRO A 766 13.21 32.26 38.26
C PRO A 766 12.04 32.78 37.43
N GLY A 767 10.81 32.45 37.84
CA GLY A 767 9.59 32.88 37.15
C GLY A 767 9.02 31.91 36.13
N SER A 768 9.66 30.75 35.85
CA SER A 768 9.09 29.69 35.03
C SER A 768 8.03 28.89 35.81
N LEU A 769 6.98 28.50 35.09
CA LEU A 769 6.01 27.53 35.61
C LEU A 769 6.62 26.12 35.47
N ASN A 770 6.46 25.34 36.52
CA ASN A 770 6.86 23.94 36.52
C ASN A 770 5.68 23.11 36.99
N PHE A 771 5.46 22.04 36.24
CA PHE A 771 4.46 21.01 36.50
C PHE A 771 5.20 19.72 36.77
N LEU A 772 4.65 18.88 37.62
CA LEU A 772 5.22 17.58 37.98
C LEU A 772 4.09 16.58 38.07
N ARG A 773 4.27 15.39 37.51
CA ARG A 773 3.30 14.29 37.59
C ARG A 773 3.99 12.99 37.93
N TRP A 774 3.27 12.08 38.53
CA TRP A 774 3.72 10.71 38.74
C TRP A 774 3.62 9.90 37.45
N ARG A 775 4.53 8.97 37.33
CA ARG A 775 4.52 7.93 36.32
C ARG A 775 4.90 6.62 36.98
N VAL A 776 4.20 5.56 36.63
CA VAL A 776 4.52 4.21 37.09
C VAL A 776 4.66 3.28 35.88
N SER A 777 5.50 2.28 36.03
CA SER A 777 5.63 1.22 35.03
C SER A 777 5.88 -0.12 35.72
N VAL A 778 5.55 -1.19 35.02
CA VAL A 778 5.86 -2.54 35.53
C VAL A 778 7.36 -2.79 35.37
N ILE A 779 8.03 -3.23 36.42
CA ILE A 779 9.42 -3.66 36.34
C ILE A 779 9.42 -5.02 35.60
N PRO A 780 10.09 -5.14 34.44
CA PRO A 780 10.23 -6.44 33.78
C PRO A 780 10.90 -7.43 34.74
N THR A 781 10.26 -8.55 34.98
CA THR A 781 10.89 -9.66 35.70
C THR A 781 11.92 -10.28 34.76
N ASN A 782 13.24 -10.12 35.09
CA ASN A 782 14.34 -10.75 34.34
C ASN A 782 14.36 -12.27 34.55
#